data_9bf96689133ec6296cd71f0e6d1e9f84
#
_entry.id   9bf96689133ec6296cd71f0e6d1e9f84
#
_cell.length_a   1.000
_cell.length_b   1.000
_cell.length_c   1.000
_cell.angle_alpha   90.00
_cell.angle_beta   90.00
_cell.angle_gamma   90.00
#
_symmetry.space_group_name_H-M   'P 1'
#
loop_
_entity.id
_entity.type
_entity.pdbx_description
1 polymer ?
#
loop_
_entity_poly.entity_id
_entity_poly.type
_entity_poly.pdbx_seq_one_letter_code
_entity_poly.pdbx_strand_id
1 'polypeptide(L)'
;MAIRVSGLASGMDTESIVTQLVSAYNVKKNTYVKARTKLSWKQDAWKTLNKKVKSLYSNMTSLKYSSAYKTKMASVSDTTKASVSAEGTAVNGSYSLKINQVAKSGYLTGGQLAASTTRATKLSELLGDDSFAGGKIEVTSAGKTSTIEVTADTTVSNFVSKLNDAGVKASYDATNQRIYVAASSTGAANDFSLSGVDDNGSTALKALGLRVASKSNTENYKSWAAYDGQDIAQILADLQNSKDAISAANNSITQSRSKISGYTTKVNYASSYETMMNAYKGLDNAGEIRDLDELAAMSKADLSKTYELDDDGNFKRDSEGKLIVADDTVADDKKATGTDRLNALAAKAGLVEKKDENAGEDVKQVTIAEFAAAKAAVDKYDAQAADDTLTADEKADMNDFITSVQHAYKGAADSEYASIEELTNAYNDKITKEQDSITAQNKIISDNKAVLEKYALLDNGEDQAALEARISYAVKQLANAADKTQYNTDATRIDGQDAEIYVNNAKYTSSSNSFSINGLKIEALASTEGSEINVTVKNDVDGVYKKIKDFLKEYNSLINEMTSLYNADSAKGYEPLTTEEKDAMTDSEVEEWEKKVKSALLRRDDSLGNLLNSMTSAMYKGYTVNGKSYSLSSFGISTLGYLNADENEENAYHIDGDADDSAVSSKTNKLKQMLQEDPDTVTAFMQQLVTGVYNEIDTKMRSNSLSSAMTVYNDKQMAKEYSNYTTTIKKWEDKITSMEDSYYKKFAAMETALAKLQQSTSSLSGLLGS
;
A
#
# COMPACT_ATOMS: atom_id res chain seq x y z
N MET A 1 46.34 -30.27 -13.82
CA MET A 1 46.50 -30.58 -15.25
C MET A 1 47.73 -31.45 -15.40
N ALA A 2 47.57 -32.68 -15.92
CA ALA A 2 48.73 -33.53 -16.26
C ALA A 2 49.44 -32.85 -17.41
N ILE A 3 50.78 -32.79 -17.35
CA ILE A 3 51.62 -32.26 -18.44
C ILE A 3 51.38 -33.18 -19.65
N ARG A 4 50.74 -32.67 -20.69
CA ARG A 4 50.47 -33.36 -21.93
C ARG A 4 51.72 -33.23 -22.81
N VAL A 5 52.57 -34.23 -22.82
CA VAL A 5 53.72 -34.30 -23.71
C VAL A 5 53.28 -34.98 -24.99
N SER A 6 53.23 -34.26 -26.08
CA SER A 6 52.78 -34.75 -27.38
C SER A 6 53.90 -34.72 -28.41
N GLY A 7 54.00 -35.75 -29.29
CA GLY A 7 54.84 -35.74 -30.50
C GLY A 7 56.30 -35.97 -30.32
N LEU A 8 56.79 -36.37 -29.13
CA LEU A 8 58.24 -36.52 -28.88
C LEU A 8 58.91 -37.66 -29.64
N ALA A 9 58.17 -38.73 -29.96
CA ALA A 9 58.70 -39.88 -30.70
C ALA A 9 58.18 -39.93 -32.15
N SER A 10 56.98 -39.48 -32.40
CA SER A 10 56.36 -39.54 -33.74
C SER A 10 56.51 -38.26 -34.56
N GLY A 11 56.81 -37.10 -33.95
CA GLY A 11 56.81 -35.79 -34.61
C GLY A 11 55.39 -35.31 -34.99
N MET A 12 54.32 -36.00 -34.53
CA MET A 12 52.95 -35.66 -34.86
C MET A 12 52.40 -34.60 -33.92
N ASP A 13 51.65 -33.59 -34.45
CA ASP A 13 50.86 -32.64 -33.66
C ASP A 13 49.57 -33.31 -33.16
N THR A 14 49.71 -34.02 -32.01
CA THR A 14 48.61 -34.77 -31.41
C THR A 14 47.50 -33.83 -30.89
N GLU A 15 47.80 -32.57 -30.57
CA GLU A 15 46.84 -31.59 -30.12
C GLU A 15 45.88 -31.18 -31.25
N SER A 16 46.44 -30.88 -32.44
CA SER A 16 45.65 -30.60 -33.64
C SER A 16 44.77 -31.78 -34.05
N ILE A 17 45.33 -33.01 -33.99
CA ILE A 17 44.57 -34.22 -34.35
C ILE A 17 43.43 -34.47 -33.35
N VAL A 18 43.66 -34.35 -32.05
CA VAL A 18 42.56 -34.53 -31.04
C VAL A 18 41.49 -33.48 -31.22
N THR A 19 41.89 -32.21 -31.44
CA THR A 19 40.94 -31.11 -31.72
C THR A 19 40.09 -31.41 -32.94
N GLN A 20 40.65 -31.94 -34.02
CA GLN A 20 39.88 -32.36 -35.21
C GLN A 20 38.95 -33.54 -34.93
N LEU A 21 39.38 -34.54 -34.14
CA LEU A 21 38.58 -35.70 -33.79
C LEU A 21 37.36 -35.36 -32.92
N VAL A 22 37.45 -34.32 -32.06
CA VAL A 22 36.33 -33.87 -31.22
C VAL A 22 35.53 -32.76 -31.88
N SER A 23 35.95 -32.22 -33.02
CA SER A 23 35.28 -31.08 -33.70
C SER A 23 33.78 -31.32 -33.97
N ALA A 24 33.39 -32.52 -34.39
CA ALA A 24 32.00 -32.90 -34.62
C ALA A 24 31.12 -32.80 -33.34
N TYR A 25 31.72 -33.09 -32.18
CA TYR A 25 31.03 -32.92 -30.89
C TYR A 25 30.96 -31.44 -30.49
N ASN A 26 32.01 -30.65 -30.77
CA ASN A 26 31.97 -29.21 -30.59
C ASN A 26 30.91 -28.53 -31.46
N VAL A 27 30.73 -28.93 -32.72
CA VAL A 27 29.64 -28.42 -33.56
C VAL A 27 28.29 -28.68 -32.92
N LYS A 28 28.03 -29.89 -32.38
CA LYS A 28 26.78 -30.20 -31.66
C LYS A 28 26.62 -29.38 -30.40
N LYS A 29 27.65 -29.22 -29.57
CA LYS A 29 27.63 -28.32 -28.41
C LYS A 29 27.30 -26.90 -28.84
N ASN A 30 27.96 -26.38 -29.84
CA ASN A 30 27.81 -25.00 -30.32
C ASN A 30 26.39 -24.73 -30.86
N THR A 31 25.70 -25.72 -31.45
CA THR A 31 24.28 -25.59 -31.80
C THR A 31 23.40 -25.24 -30.57
N TYR A 32 23.61 -25.90 -29.44
CA TYR A 32 22.90 -25.60 -28.20
C TYR A 32 23.35 -24.30 -27.55
N VAL A 33 24.62 -23.95 -27.65
CA VAL A 33 25.15 -22.65 -27.18
C VAL A 33 24.48 -21.50 -27.94
N LYS A 34 24.42 -21.57 -29.26
CA LYS A 34 23.75 -20.59 -30.14
C LYS A 34 22.24 -20.50 -29.82
N ALA A 35 21.57 -21.65 -29.65
CA ALA A 35 20.16 -21.71 -29.29
C ALA A 35 19.89 -21.05 -27.91
N ARG A 36 20.74 -21.33 -26.90
CA ARG A 36 20.63 -20.72 -25.58
C ARG A 36 20.86 -19.21 -25.64
N THR A 37 21.88 -18.76 -26.37
CA THR A 37 22.16 -17.34 -26.56
C THR A 37 21.01 -16.63 -27.25
N LYS A 38 20.46 -17.20 -28.30
CA LYS A 38 19.26 -16.65 -29.01
C LYS A 38 18.06 -16.56 -28.08
N LEU A 39 17.85 -17.58 -27.24
CA LEU A 39 16.75 -17.59 -26.25
C LEU A 39 16.96 -16.50 -25.18
N SER A 40 18.19 -16.32 -24.69
CA SER A 40 18.51 -15.24 -23.75
C SER A 40 18.20 -13.87 -24.35
N TRP A 41 18.64 -13.60 -25.55
CA TRP A 41 18.33 -12.35 -26.25
C TRP A 41 16.83 -12.15 -26.49
N LYS A 42 16.11 -13.24 -26.78
CA LYS A 42 14.63 -13.22 -26.91
C LYS A 42 13.96 -12.88 -25.57
N GLN A 43 14.46 -13.42 -24.46
CA GLN A 43 13.98 -13.07 -23.13
C GLN A 43 14.21 -11.58 -22.82
N ASP A 44 15.36 -11.04 -23.18
CA ASP A 44 15.68 -9.63 -22.92
C ASP A 44 14.83 -8.68 -23.80
N ALA A 45 14.59 -9.05 -25.07
CA ALA A 45 13.66 -8.32 -25.92
C ALA A 45 12.24 -8.29 -25.34
N TRP A 46 11.76 -9.44 -24.87
CA TRP A 46 10.46 -9.55 -24.20
C TRP A 46 10.41 -8.78 -22.89
N LYS A 47 11.44 -8.82 -22.04
CA LYS A 47 11.50 -8.03 -20.81
C LYS A 47 11.39 -6.54 -21.09
N THR A 48 12.07 -6.07 -22.15
CA THR A 48 12.01 -4.66 -22.56
C THR A 48 10.63 -4.26 -23.04
N LEU A 49 10.01 -5.05 -23.90
CA LEU A 49 8.66 -4.81 -24.40
C LEU A 49 7.62 -4.89 -23.27
N ASN A 50 7.72 -5.90 -22.40
CA ASN A 50 6.81 -6.09 -21.27
C ASN A 50 6.81 -4.89 -20.31
N LYS A 51 7.96 -4.22 -20.09
CA LYS A 51 8.02 -2.98 -19.30
C LYS A 51 7.16 -1.88 -19.92
N LYS A 52 7.17 -1.73 -21.25
CA LYS A 52 6.37 -0.72 -21.96
C LYS A 52 4.88 -1.06 -21.92
N VAL A 53 4.52 -2.32 -22.11
CA VAL A 53 3.13 -2.79 -21.96
C VAL A 53 2.62 -2.53 -20.54
N LYS A 54 3.45 -2.80 -19.53
CA LYS A 54 3.13 -2.53 -18.12
C LYS A 54 3.00 -1.03 -17.83
N SER A 55 3.79 -0.17 -18.49
CA SER A 55 3.65 1.29 -18.38
C SER A 55 2.27 1.74 -18.85
N LEU A 56 1.89 1.38 -20.06
CA LEU A 56 0.55 1.69 -20.60
C LEU A 56 -0.56 1.13 -19.71
N TYR A 57 -0.45 -0.13 -19.27
CA TYR A 57 -1.40 -0.75 -18.35
C TYR A 57 -1.56 0.04 -17.04
N SER A 58 -0.44 0.48 -16.45
CA SER A 58 -0.46 1.26 -15.21
C SER A 58 -1.09 2.65 -15.42
N ASN A 59 -0.76 3.33 -16.52
CA ASN A 59 -1.30 4.65 -16.84
C ASN A 59 -2.81 4.61 -17.13
N MET A 60 -3.31 3.53 -17.72
CA MET A 60 -4.74 3.31 -17.91
C MET A 60 -5.51 3.11 -16.60
N THR A 61 -4.85 2.78 -15.48
CA THR A 61 -5.54 2.49 -14.20
C THR A 61 -6.40 3.66 -13.73
N SER A 62 -5.96 4.89 -13.91
CA SER A 62 -6.76 6.09 -13.59
C SER A 62 -7.74 6.46 -14.71
N LEU A 63 -7.37 6.25 -15.98
CA LEU A 63 -8.15 6.64 -17.13
C LEU A 63 -9.42 5.81 -17.35
N LYS A 64 -9.56 4.65 -16.70
CA LYS A 64 -10.79 3.85 -16.73
C LYS A 64 -11.92 4.39 -15.86
N TYR A 65 -11.68 5.47 -15.11
CA TYR A 65 -12.68 6.12 -14.28
C TYR A 65 -13.13 7.44 -14.89
N SER A 66 -14.42 7.75 -14.79
CA SER A 66 -14.99 9.01 -15.32
C SER A 66 -14.37 10.26 -14.70
N SER A 67 -13.90 10.17 -13.46
CA SER A 67 -13.23 11.27 -12.76
C SER A 67 -11.97 11.78 -13.47
N ALA A 68 -11.30 10.93 -14.25
CA ALA A 68 -10.14 11.36 -15.04
C ALA A 68 -10.50 12.37 -16.13
N TYR A 69 -11.73 12.34 -16.62
CA TYR A 69 -12.23 13.20 -17.72
C TYR A 69 -13.16 14.33 -17.23
N LYS A 70 -13.59 14.31 -15.96
CA LYS A 70 -14.42 15.35 -15.35
C LYS A 70 -13.57 16.44 -14.70
N THR A 71 -12.60 16.97 -15.44
CA THR A 71 -11.76 18.06 -14.95
C THR A 71 -12.39 19.41 -15.20
N LYS A 72 -12.20 20.32 -14.24
CA LYS A 72 -12.69 21.69 -14.32
C LYS A 72 -11.52 22.67 -14.37
N MET A 73 -11.73 23.77 -15.03
CA MET A 73 -10.84 24.92 -14.99
C MET A 73 -11.53 26.05 -14.25
N ALA A 74 -10.86 26.59 -13.23
CA ALA A 74 -11.31 27.81 -12.56
C ALA A 74 -10.37 28.95 -12.90
N SER A 75 -10.92 30.15 -13.10
CA SER A 75 -10.18 31.38 -13.27
C SER A 75 -10.79 32.50 -12.42
N VAL A 76 -9.97 33.43 -11.97
CA VAL A 76 -10.38 34.58 -11.19
C VAL A 76 -10.02 35.84 -11.94
N SER A 77 -10.86 36.88 -11.87
CA SER A 77 -10.65 38.13 -12.58
C SER A 77 -9.47 38.97 -12.07
N ASP A 78 -9.07 38.74 -10.80
CA ASP A 78 -7.91 39.39 -10.17
C ASP A 78 -7.06 38.34 -9.42
N THR A 79 -5.97 37.92 -10.04
CA THR A 79 -5.02 36.91 -9.50
C THR A 79 -4.15 37.47 -8.38
N THR A 80 -4.13 38.80 -8.15
CA THR A 80 -3.41 39.37 -7.01
C THR A 80 -4.19 39.27 -5.71
N LYS A 81 -5.51 39.07 -5.78
CA LYS A 81 -6.42 38.99 -4.65
C LYS A 81 -6.74 37.52 -4.29
N ALA A 82 -6.84 36.64 -5.26
CA ALA A 82 -7.10 35.20 -5.02
C ALA A 82 -6.44 34.33 -6.07
N SER A 83 -6.11 33.10 -5.65
CA SER A 83 -5.86 31.96 -6.53
C SER A 83 -7.01 30.98 -6.41
N VAL A 84 -7.49 30.44 -7.53
CA VAL A 84 -8.62 29.51 -7.55
C VAL A 84 -8.33 28.27 -8.37
N SER A 85 -8.82 27.12 -7.89
CA SER A 85 -8.86 25.88 -8.66
C SER A 85 -10.20 25.19 -8.43
N ALA A 86 -10.59 24.28 -9.33
CA ALA A 86 -11.85 23.58 -9.24
C ALA A 86 -11.65 22.07 -9.33
N GLU A 87 -12.33 21.33 -8.49
CA GLU A 87 -12.44 19.87 -8.57
C GLU A 87 -13.49 19.48 -9.62
N GLY A 88 -13.44 18.23 -10.08
CA GLY A 88 -14.39 17.73 -11.08
C GLY A 88 -15.88 17.84 -10.68
N THR A 89 -16.15 17.95 -9.38
CA THR A 89 -17.48 18.12 -8.78
C THR A 89 -17.98 19.56 -8.78
N ALA A 90 -17.11 20.55 -9.03
CA ALA A 90 -17.48 21.96 -9.05
C ALA A 90 -18.53 22.24 -10.14
N VAL A 91 -19.52 23.05 -9.80
CA VAL A 91 -20.59 23.45 -10.74
C VAL A 91 -20.07 24.53 -11.68
N ASN A 92 -20.30 24.38 -12.99
CA ASN A 92 -19.96 25.40 -13.97
C ASN A 92 -20.78 26.68 -13.71
N GLY A 93 -20.14 27.84 -13.81
CA GLY A 93 -20.79 29.12 -13.60
C GLY A 93 -19.82 30.23 -13.25
N SER A 94 -20.39 31.42 -13.05
CA SER A 94 -19.66 32.57 -12.53
C SER A 94 -20.09 32.79 -11.06
N TYR A 95 -19.10 32.97 -10.20
CA TYR A 95 -19.28 33.18 -8.76
C TYR A 95 -18.72 34.55 -8.40
N SER A 96 -19.47 35.31 -7.60
CA SER A 96 -18.93 36.53 -6.98
C SER A 96 -18.07 36.13 -5.79
N LEU A 97 -16.85 36.66 -5.72
CA LEU A 97 -15.94 36.45 -4.58
C LEU A 97 -15.56 37.82 -3.99
N LYS A 98 -15.79 38.01 -2.71
CA LYS A 98 -15.34 39.15 -1.94
C LYS A 98 -14.49 38.65 -0.78
N ILE A 99 -13.27 39.14 -0.64
CA ILE A 99 -12.35 38.85 0.44
C ILE A 99 -12.37 40.03 1.40
N ASN A 100 -13.02 39.87 2.55
CA ASN A 100 -13.08 40.90 3.57
C ASN A 100 -11.75 41.04 4.28
N GLN A 101 -11.19 39.92 4.73
CA GLN A 101 -9.87 39.88 5.35
C GLN A 101 -9.20 38.53 5.12
N VAL A 102 -7.86 38.54 5.15
CA VAL A 102 -7.02 37.31 5.13
C VAL A 102 -6.67 36.90 6.54
N ALA A 103 -6.42 35.59 6.74
CA ALA A 103 -5.93 35.10 8.01
C ALA A 103 -4.52 35.62 8.28
N LYS A 104 -4.28 35.97 9.53
CA LYS A 104 -2.97 36.38 10.03
C LYS A 104 -2.57 35.56 11.25
N SER A 105 -1.29 35.25 11.40
CA SER A 105 -0.76 34.73 12.66
C SER A 105 -0.53 35.85 13.66
N GLY A 106 -0.76 35.56 14.93
CA GLY A 106 -0.36 36.47 16.02
C GLY A 106 1.14 36.75 15.97
N TYR A 107 1.53 37.99 16.13
CA TYR A 107 2.94 38.42 16.11
C TYR A 107 3.21 39.50 17.13
N LEU A 108 4.29 39.36 17.89
CA LEU A 108 4.76 40.36 18.87
C LEU A 108 6.19 40.74 18.55
N THR A 109 6.39 42.00 18.22
CA THR A 109 7.69 42.65 18.25
C THR A 109 7.88 43.26 19.65
N GLY A 110 8.76 42.65 20.43
CA GLY A 110 9.03 43.15 21.80
C GLY A 110 9.60 44.53 21.83
N GLY A 111 9.47 45.20 22.99
CA GLY A 111 10.14 46.46 23.27
C GLY A 111 11.66 46.35 23.18
N GLN A 112 12.32 47.48 22.89
CA GLN A 112 13.78 47.51 22.81
C GLN A 112 14.41 47.38 24.19
N LEU A 113 15.25 46.39 24.35
CA LEU A 113 16.05 46.19 25.57
C LEU A 113 17.28 47.11 25.54
N ALA A 114 17.97 47.21 26.70
CA ALA A 114 19.21 48.02 26.80
C ALA A 114 20.24 47.57 25.75
N ALA A 115 21.02 48.52 25.22
CA ALA A 115 22.03 48.23 24.18
C ALA A 115 23.11 47.21 24.60
N SER A 116 23.32 47.06 25.90
CA SER A 116 24.23 46.08 26.49
C SER A 116 23.65 44.66 26.54
N THR A 117 22.35 44.46 26.21
CA THR A 117 21.67 43.17 26.33
C THR A 117 22.20 42.21 25.30
N THR A 118 22.58 41.02 25.73
CA THR A 118 23.04 39.89 24.93
C THR A 118 22.17 38.66 25.18
N ARG A 119 22.41 37.57 24.45
CA ARG A 119 21.73 36.28 24.70
C ARG A 119 22.03 35.72 26.08
N ALA A 120 23.16 36.05 26.68
CA ALA A 120 23.60 35.58 28.00
C ALA A 120 23.15 36.50 29.15
N THR A 121 22.60 37.69 28.89
CA THR A 121 22.11 38.63 29.88
C THR A 121 21.03 37.99 30.73
N LYS A 122 21.18 38.00 32.04
CA LYS A 122 20.26 37.44 33.02
C LYS A 122 19.07 38.36 33.27
N LEU A 123 17.98 37.77 33.77
CA LEU A 123 16.77 38.52 34.12
C LEU A 123 17.05 39.47 35.28
N SER A 124 17.88 39.08 36.30
CA SER A 124 18.32 39.98 37.37
C SER A 124 19.01 41.24 36.85
N GLU A 125 19.83 41.12 35.79
CA GLU A 125 20.52 42.28 35.17
C GLU A 125 19.51 43.19 34.45
N LEU A 126 18.49 42.63 33.77
CA LEU A 126 17.43 43.40 33.12
C LEU A 126 16.53 44.13 34.12
N LEU A 127 16.29 43.52 35.29
CA LEU A 127 15.50 44.06 36.39
C LEU A 127 16.30 45.05 37.26
N GLY A 128 17.62 44.93 37.29
CA GLY A 128 18.48 45.60 38.26
C GLY A 128 18.25 45.09 39.69
N ASP A 129 17.83 43.82 39.83
CA ASP A 129 17.45 43.21 41.10
C ASP A 129 17.95 41.76 41.17
N ASP A 130 19.04 41.54 41.87
CA ASP A 130 19.62 40.21 42.10
C ASP A 130 18.82 39.37 43.11
N SER A 131 17.90 40.00 43.86
CA SER A 131 17.03 39.33 44.82
C SER A 131 15.69 38.87 44.24
N PHE A 132 15.52 38.98 42.93
CA PHE A 132 14.28 38.58 42.26
C PHE A 132 13.90 37.13 42.58
N ALA A 133 12.79 36.94 43.28
CA ALA A 133 12.37 35.66 43.83
C ALA A 133 11.89 34.64 42.75
N GLY A 134 11.90 35.08 41.50
CA GLY A 134 11.31 34.29 40.39
C GLY A 134 9.84 34.61 40.18
N GLY A 135 9.30 34.19 39.06
CA GLY A 135 7.90 34.39 38.67
C GLY A 135 7.42 33.34 37.65
N LYS A 136 6.12 33.28 37.46
CA LYS A 136 5.49 32.35 36.50
C LYS A 136 4.84 33.13 35.38
N ILE A 137 5.05 32.65 34.14
CA ILE A 137 4.48 33.20 32.92
C ILE A 137 3.70 32.09 32.23
N GLU A 138 2.45 32.36 31.95
CA GLU A 138 1.63 31.46 31.15
C GLU A 138 1.72 31.82 29.67
N VAL A 139 1.93 30.79 28.85
CA VAL A 139 1.91 30.86 27.41
C VAL A 139 0.76 29.97 26.93
N THR A 140 -0.24 30.56 26.28
CA THR A 140 -1.28 29.80 25.58
C THR A 140 -1.05 29.94 24.10
N SER A 141 -1.00 28.81 23.36
CA SER A 141 -0.84 28.78 21.90
C SER A 141 -1.61 27.60 21.31
N ALA A 142 -2.42 27.87 20.30
CA ALA A 142 -3.23 26.85 19.62
C ALA A 142 -4.06 25.96 20.60
N GLY A 143 -4.65 26.58 21.61
CA GLY A 143 -5.49 25.90 22.63
C GLY A 143 -4.69 25.11 23.68
N LYS A 144 -3.37 25.15 23.66
CA LYS A 144 -2.50 24.55 24.69
C LYS A 144 -1.95 25.62 25.61
N THR A 145 -1.95 25.34 26.89
CA THR A 145 -1.41 26.23 27.94
C THR A 145 -0.17 25.57 28.54
N SER A 146 0.88 26.37 28.70
CA SER A 146 2.14 25.97 29.33
C SER A 146 2.59 27.09 30.32
N THR A 147 3.10 26.70 31.49
CA THR A 147 3.65 27.64 32.44
C THR A 147 5.17 27.62 32.35
N ILE A 148 5.77 28.79 32.16
CA ILE A 148 7.21 29.02 32.17
C ILE A 148 7.60 29.64 33.52
N GLU A 149 8.46 28.95 34.26
CA GLU A 149 9.08 29.50 35.44
C GLU A 149 10.35 30.26 35.05
N VAL A 150 10.48 31.47 35.57
CA VAL A 150 11.64 32.34 35.41
C VAL A 150 12.26 32.67 36.79
N THR A 151 13.58 32.74 36.83
CA THR A 151 14.37 33.08 38.04
C THR A 151 15.31 34.24 37.73
N ALA A 152 15.97 34.79 38.73
CA ALA A 152 17.02 35.80 38.58
C ALA A 152 18.07 35.37 37.51
N ASP A 153 18.44 34.08 37.49
CA ASP A 153 19.47 33.52 36.60
C ASP A 153 18.96 33.18 35.21
N THR A 154 17.66 33.32 34.94
CA THR A 154 17.12 33.05 33.61
C THR A 154 17.69 33.99 32.57
N THR A 155 18.46 33.49 31.60
CA THR A 155 19.02 34.30 30.51
C THR A 155 18.00 34.56 29.40
N VAL A 156 18.23 35.61 28.60
CA VAL A 156 17.42 35.90 27.40
C VAL A 156 17.33 34.67 26.49
N SER A 157 18.46 33.99 26.28
CA SER A 157 18.48 32.76 25.43
C SER A 157 17.63 31.63 26.01
N ASN A 158 17.75 31.40 27.34
CA ASN A 158 16.97 30.36 28.03
C ASN A 158 15.47 30.67 27.99
N PHE A 159 15.10 31.94 28.14
CA PHE A 159 13.70 32.33 28.05
C PHE A 159 13.12 32.15 26.66
N VAL A 160 13.87 32.55 25.60
CA VAL A 160 13.48 32.31 24.20
C VAL A 160 13.33 30.81 23.92
N SER A 161 14.21 29.95 24.45
CA SER A 161 14.08 28.51 24.33
C SER A 161 12.78 28.00 24.96
N LYS A 162 12.51 28.43 26.22
CA LYS A 162 11.27 28.05 26.94
C LYS A 162 10.01 28.51 26.21
N LEU A 163 10.03 29.66 25.53
CA LEU A 163 8.93 30.12 24.68
C LEU A 163 8.71 29.15 23.46
N ASN A 164 9.80 28.74 22.82
CA ASN A 164 9.71 27.78 21.72
C ASN A 164 9.17 26.41 22.18
N ASP A 165 9.62 25.95 23.36
CA ASP A 165 9.14 24.70 23.96
C ASP A 165 7.65 24.78 24.35
N ALA A 166 7.17 26.00 24.69
CA ALA A 166 5.76 26.29 24.97
C ALA A 166 4.87 26.39 23.70
N GLY A 167 5.45 26.23 22.50
CA GLY A 167 4.67 26.11 21.23
C GLY A 167 4.51 27.40 20.45
N VAL A 168 5.17 28.50 20.85
CA VAL A 168 5.29 29.71 20.02
C VAL A 168 6.64 29.73 19.30
N LYS A 169 6.78 30.54 18.27
CA LYS A 169 8.07 30.78 17.57
C LYS A 169 8.69 32.03 18.13
N ALA A 170 9.78 31.91 18.89
CA ALA A 170 10.46 33.04 19.51
C ALA A 170 11.91 33.12 19.04
N SER A 171 12.42 34.36 18.93
CA SER A 171 13.83 34.65 18.63
C SER A 171 14.26 35.96 19.28
N TYR A 172 15.55 36.05 19.62
CA TYR A 172 16.17 37.30 20.05
C TYR A 172 17.11 37.85 18.99
N ASP A 173 16.86 39.09 18.59
CA ASP A 173 17.69 39.85 17.67
C ASP A 173 18.67 40.71 18.46
N ALA A 174 19.94 40.30 18.45
CA ALA A 174 21.01 41.01 19.16
C ALA A 174 21.44 42.32 18.49
N THR A 175 21.03 42.56 17.23
CA THR A 175 21.32 43.81 16.51
C THR A 175 20.34 44.90 16.93
N ASN A 176 19.07 44.55 17.07
CA ASN A 176 18.00 45.48 17.42
C ASN A 176 17.58 45.38 18.89
N GLN A 177 18.19 44.49 19.70
CA GLN A 177 17.90 44.22 21.12
C GLN A 177 16.39 43.99 21.36
N ARG A 178 15.76 43.15 20.50
CA ARG A 178 14.33 42.83 20.61
C ARG A 178 14.08 41.33 20.60
N ILE A 179 13.08 40.91 21.36
CA ILE A 179 12.54 39.54 21.29
C ILE A 179 11.32 39.57 20.39
N TYR A 180 11.29 38.68 19.41
CA TYR A 180 10.17 38.45 18.53
C TYR A 180 9.46 37.16 18.92
N VAL A 181 8.12 37.22 18.95
CA VAL A 181 7.28 36.02 19.20
C VAL A 181 6.18 35.96 18.18
N ALA A 182 5.96 34.78 17.63
CA ALA A 182 4.91 34.55 16.64
C ALA A 182 4.12 33.28 16.97
N ALA A 183 2.84 33.27 16.64
CA ALA A 183 2.04 32.06 16.61
C ALA A 183 2.57 31.09 15.54
N SER A 184 2.43 29.79 15.76
CA SER A 184 2.89 28.77 14.80
C SER A 184 2.03 28.69 13.55
N SER A 185 0.78 29.14 13.62
CA SER A 185 -0.22 29.10 12.54
C SER A 185 -1.04 30.40 12.51
N THR A 186 -1.73 30.63 11.39
CA THR A 186 -2.68 31.74 11.25
C THR A 186 -4.01 31.42 11.94
N GLY A 187 -4.83 32.44 12.13
CA GLY A 187 -6.19 32.32 12.71
C GLY A 187 -6.30 32.78 14.13
N ALA A 188 -7.48 33.22 14.52
CA ALA A 188 -7.76 33.73 15.86
C ALA A 188 -7.61 32.65 16.95
N ALA A 189 -8.05 31.42 16.65
CA ALA A 189 -7.93 30.29 17.58
C ALA A 189 -6.48 29.79 17.76
N ASN A 190 -5.61 30.11 16.82
CA ASN A 190 -4.18 29.75 16.86
C ASN A 190 -3.30 30.89 17.41
N ASP A 191 -3.91 32.01 17.79
CA ASP A 191 -3.18 33.12 18.41
C ASP A 191 -2.55 32.67 19.72
N PHE A 192 -1.61 33.46 20.24
CA PHE A 192 -0.96 33.18 21.51
C PHE A 192 -1.21 34.28 22.53
N SER A 193 -1.19 33.92 23.80
CA SER A 193 -1.09 34.85 24.90
C SER A 193 0.23 34.66 25.66
N LEU A 194 0.74 35.76 26.19
CA LEU A 194 1.83 35.79 27.17
C LEU A 194 1.35 36.54 28.38
N SER A 195 1.01 35.84 29.45
CA SER A 195 0.39 36.43 30.65
C SER A 195 1.21 36.10 31.89
N GLY A 196 1.49 37.07 32.72
CA GLY A 196 2.00 36.78 34.07
C GLY A 196 0.93 36.01 34.86
N VAL A 197 1.36 35.02 35.61
CA VAL A 197 0.52 34.28 36.57
C VAL A 197 0.47 34.99 37.91
N ASP A 198 1.50 35.79 38.18
CA ASP A 198 1.74 36.61 39.37
C ASP A 198 2.36 37.96 39.03
N ASP A 199 2.54 38.82 40.04
CA ASP A 199 3.18 40.13 39.84
C ASP A 199 4.63 40.00 39.38
N ASN A 200 5.36 38.98 39.82
CA ASN A 200 6.74 38.73 39.41
C ASN A 200 6.82 38.30 37.95
N GLY A 201 5.93 37.39 37.49
CA GLY A 201 5.86 36.97 36.08
C GLY A 201 5.54 38.14 35.15
N SER A 202 4.62 39.01 35.53
CA SER A 202 4.32 40.25 34.81
C SER A 202 5.47 41.23 34.77
N THR A 203 6.21 41.34 35.88
CA THR A 203 7.43 42.17 35.97
C THR A 203 8.53 41.65 35.09
N ALA A 204 8.73 40.34 35.06
CA ALA A 204 9.67 39.67 34.15
C ALA A 204 9.30 39.90 32.65
N LEU A 205 8.01 39.73 32.28
CA LEU A 205 7.56 40.05 30.94
C LEU A 205 7.84 41.49 30.54
N LYS A 206 7.64 42.42 31.46
CA LYS A 206 7.92 43.84 31.21
C LYS A 206 9.42 44.09 31.00
N ALA A 207 10.28 43.53 31.85
CA ALA A 207 11.74 43.65 31.74
C ALA A 207 12.27 43.02 30.42
N LEU A 208 11.64 41.95 29.93
CA LEU A 208 11.94 41.28 28.64
C LEU A 208 11.33 42.03 27.44
N GLY A 209 10.64 43.14 27.62
CA GLY A 209 10.03 43.92 26.56
C GLY A 209 8.75 43.28 25.98
N LEU A 210 8.18 42.26 26.62
CA LEU A 210 7.11 41.44 26.04
C LEU A 210 5.72 41.68 26.68
N ARG A 211 5.62 42.54 27.68
CA ARG A 211 4.34 42.84 28.32
C ARG A 211 3.54 43.85 27.49
N VAL A 212 2.56 43.35 26.74
CA VAL A 212 1.69 44.16 25.87
C VAL A 212 0.22 43.93 26.18
N ALA A 213 -0.61 44.94 25.90
CA ALA A 213 -2.03 44.76 25.84
C ALA A 213 -2.38 44.00 24.55
N SER A 214 -3.05 42.87 24.66
CA SER A 214 -3.56 42.10 23.51
C SER A 214 -4.92 41.51 23.83
N LYS A 215 -5.68 41.21 22.77
CA LYS A 215 -6.96 40.53 22.93
C LYS A 215 -6.78 39.15 23.56
N SER A 216 -5.78 38.41 23.13
CA SER A 216 -5.50 37.05 23.61
C SER A 216 -5.11 37.05 25.09
N ASN A 217 -4.26 38.01 25.57
CA ASN A 217 -3.94 38.14 27.01
C ASN A 217 -5.19 38.46 27.82
N THR A 218 -6.04 39.36 27.32
CA THR A 218 -7.29 39.74 28.00
C THR A 218 -8.24 38.53 28.10
N GLU A 219 -8.42 37.76 27.04
CA GLU A 219 -9.26 36.55 27.08
C GLU A 219 -8.66 35.47 28.00
N ASN A 220 -7.34 35.35 28.07
CA ASN A 220 -6.68 34.47 29.02
C ASN A 220 -7.03 34.85 30.48
N TYR A 221 -6.86 36.13 30.85
CA TYR A 221 -7.25 36.57 32.19
C TYR A 221 -8.75 36.40 32.46
N LYS A 222 -9.63 36.62 31.49
CA LYS A 222 -11.08 36.35 31.64
C LYS A 222 -11.37 34.89 31.92
N SER A 223 -10.67 33.99 31.25
CA SER A 223 -10.83 32.54 31.46
C SER A 223 -10.51 32.14 32.92
N TRP A 224 -9.46 32.72 33.52
CA TRP A 224 -9.13 32.50 34.91
C TRP A 224 -10.10 33.22 35.87
N ALA A 225 -10.44 34.45 35.60
CA ALA A 225 -11.38 35.24 36.41
C ALA A 225 -12.80 34.71 36.42
N ALA A 226 -13.17 33.87 35.48
CA ALA A 226 -14.47 33.18 35.43
C ALA A 226 -14.69 32.22 36.61
N TYR A 227 -13.62 31.84 37.32
CA TYR A 227 -13.68 31.02 38.53
C TYR A 227 -13.70 31.83 39.82
N ASP A 228 -13.65 33.17 39.77
CA ASP A 228 -13.73 34.03 40.95
C ASP A 228 -15.06 33.75 41.71
N GLY A 229 -14.93 33.53 43.02
CA GLY A 229 -16.06 33.20 43.90
C GLY A 229 -16.57 31.77 43.79
N GLN A 230 -15.98 30.88 42.98
CA GLN A 230 -16.32 29.46 42.95
C GLN A 230 -15.58 28.67 44.04
N ASP A 231 -16.11 27.55 44.46
CA ASP A 231 -15.48 26.62 45.42
C ASP A 231 -14.42 25.77 44.71
N ILE A 232 -13.18 26.23 44.72
CA ILE A 232 -12.06 25.57 44.03
C ILE A 232 -11.77 24.19 44.64
N ALA A 233 -11.92 24.05 45.99
CA ALA A 233 -11.73 22.75 46.64
C ALA A 233 -12.73 21.70 46.14
N GLN A 234 -14.00 22.09 46.00
CA GLN A 234 -15.01 21.19 45.46
C GLN A 234 -14.74 20.83 44.01
N ILE A 235 -14.34 21.80 43.17
CA ILE A 235 -14.00 21.52 41.75
C ILE A 235 -12.84 20.53 41.63
N LEU A 236 -11.78 20.68 42.43
CA LEU A 236 -10.65 19.74 42.44
C LEU A 236 -11.08 18.33 42.88
N ALA A 237 -11.99 18.23 43.85
CA ALA A 237 -12.56 16.96 44.27
C ALA A 237 -13.38 16.33 43.14
N ASP A 238 -14.20 17.12 42.44
CA ASP A 238 -14.99 16.65 41.29
C ASP A 238 -14.12 16.15 40.11
N LEU A 239 -13.00 16.86 39.83
CA LEU A 239 -12.01 16.45 38.86
C LEU A 239 -11.38 15.10 39.21
N GLN A 240 -10.95 14.90 40.48
CA GLN A 240 -10.38 13.65 40.95
C GLN A 240 -11.39 12.52 40.88
N ASN A 241 -12.62 12.75 41.37
CA ASN A 241 -13.70 11.76 41.30
C ASN A 241 -14.01 11.34 39.87
N SER A 242 -13.97 12.29 38.93
CA SER A 242 -14.20 12.02 37.51
C SER A 242 -13.09 11.16 36.89
N LYS A 243 -11.84 11.40 37.24
CA LYS A 243 -10.69 10.57 36.83
C LYS A 243 -10.81 9.13 37.34
N ASP A 244 -11.18 8.99 38.60
CA ASP A 244 -11.34 7.68 39.25
C ASP A 244 -12.53 6.91 38.65
N ALA A 245 -13.65 7.60 38.38
CA ALA A 245 -14.80 7.01 37.71
C ALA A 245 -14.48 6.52 36.28
N ILE A 246 -13.71 7.28 35.50
CA ILE A 246 -13.26 6.87 34.18
C ILE A 246 -12.34 5.64 34.25
N SER A 247 -11.44 5.61 35.22
CA SER A 247 -10.54 4.47 35.43
C SER A 247 -11.34 3.20 35.78
N ALA A 248 -12.27 3.29 36.73
CA ALA A 248 -13.15 2.20 37.12
C ALA A 248 -14.00 1.69 35.96
N ALA A 249 -14.57 2.61 35.16
CA ALA A 249 -15.38 2.24 34.01
C ALA A 249 -14.55 1.52 32.93
N ASN A 250 -13.31 1.96 32.64
CA ASN A 250 -12.43 1.27 31.71
C ASN A 250 -12.05 -0.15 32.16
N ASN A 251 -11.83 -0.34 33.46
CA ASN A 251 -11.57 -1.67 34.05
C ASN A 251 -12.80 -2.57 33.87
N SER A 252 -14.00 -2.06 34.14
CA SER A 252 -15.26 -2.81 33.95
C SER A 252 -15.47 -3.18 32.48
N ILE A 253 -15.22 -2.29 31.53
CA ILE A 253 -15.26 -2.56 30.08
C ILE A 253 -14.30 -3.71 29.71
N THR A 254 -13.09 -3.69 30.25
CA THR A 254 -12.09 -4.73 29.98
C THR A 254 -12.59 -6.10 30.48
N GLN A 255 -13.18 -6.17 31.67
CA GLN A 255 -13.76 -7.39 32.22
C GLN A 255 -14.93 -7.89 31.37
N SER A 256 -15.86 -7.00 30.99
CA SER A 256 -17.01 -7.35 30.13
C SER A 256 -16.56 -7.87 28.77
N ARG A 257 -15.52 -7.28 28.15
CA ARG A 257 -14.93 -7.75 26.87
C ARG A 257 -14.34 -9.15 27.01
N SER A 258 -13.65 -9.44 28.12
CA SER A 258 -13.11 -10.79 28.41
C SER A 258 -14.23 -11.81 28.51
N LYS A 259 -15.31 -11.51 29.24
CA LYS A 259 -16.48 -12.39 29.35
C LYS A 259 -17.16 -12.62 27.99
N ILE A 260 -17.36 -11.57 27.18
CA ILE A 260 -17.90 -11.68 25.81
C ILE A 260 -17.06 -12.62 24.98
N SER A 261 -15.74 -12.48 25.02
CA SER A 261 -14.81 -13.39 24.31
C SER A 261 -15.01 -14.84 24.74
N GLY A 262 -15.08 -15.11 26.05
CA GLY A 262 -15.33 -16.45 26.61
C GLY A 262 -16.69 -17.02 26.17
N TYR A 263 -17.76 -16.22 26.24
CA TYR A 263 -19.11 -16.66 25.82
C TYR A 263 -19.16 -16.90 24.31
N THR A 264 -18.53 -16.03 23.50
CA THR A 264 -18.46 -16.20 22.05
C THR A 264 -17.73 -17.50 21.68
N THR A 265 -16.63 -17.83 22.39
CA THR A 265 -15.93 -19.10 22.21
C THR A 265 -16.84 -20.29 22.52
N LYS A 266 -17.64 -20.22 23.61
CA LYS A 266 -18.60 -21.26 23.98
C LYS A 266 -19.71 -21.41 22.93
N VAL A 267 -20.29 -20.31 22.42
CA VAL A 267 -21.29 -20.34 21.34
C VAL A 267 -20.72 -20.97 20.07
N ASN A 268 -19.50 -20.58 19.69
CA ASN A 268 -18.84 -21.14 18.51
C ASN A 268 -18.56 -22.65 18.66
N TYR A 269 -18.12 -23.08 19.83
CA TYR A 269 -17.95 -24.51 20.10
C TYR A 269 -19.28 -25.27 19.97
N ALA A 270 -20.35 -24.82 20.62
CA ALA A 270 -21.63 -25.49 20.59
C ALA A 270 -22.19 -25.62 19.16
N SER A 271 -22.15 -24.54 18.39
CA SER A 271 -22.59 -24.54 16.98
C SER A 271 -21.72 -25.43 16.10
N SER A 272 -20.39 -25.43 16.34
CA SER A 272 -19.44 -26.28 15.63
C SER A 272 -19.64 -27.76 15.97
N TYR A 273 -19.88 -28.09 17.25
CA TYR A 273 -20.19 -29.42 17.71
C TYR A 273 -21.48 -29.95 17.06
N GLU A 274 -22.54 -29.13 17.01
CA GLU A 274 -23.79 -29.49 16.33
C GLU A 274 -23.57 -29.76 14.83
N THR A 275 -22.83 -28.90 14.15
CA THR A 275 -22.49 -29.04 12.72
C THR A 275 -21.75 -30.36 12.46
N MET A 276 -20.72 -30.63 13.25
CA MET A 276 -19.92 -31.85 13.18
C MET A 276 -20.77 -33.12 13.44
N MET A 277 -21.52 -33.12 14.53
CA MET A 277 -22.32 -34.28 14.94
C MET A 277 -23.50 -34.55 13.99
N ASN A 278 -24.08 -33.51 13.37
CA ASN A 278 -25.12 -33.68 12.35
C ASN A 278 -24.58 -34.35 11.10
N ALA A 279 -23.35 -34.01 10.66
CA ALA A 279 -22.67 -34.68 9.55
C ALA A 279 -22.40 -36.17 9.87
N TYR A 280 -21.98 -36.50 11.10
CA TYR A 280 -21.72 -37.86 11.50
C TYR A 280 -22.96 -38.74 11.53
N LYS A 281 -24.18 -38.19 11.72
CA LYS A 281 -25.42 -39.00 11.71
C LYS A 281 -25.68 -39.71 10.35
N GLY A 282 -25.11 -39.21 9.26
CA GLY A 282 -25.24 -39.83 7.94
C GLY A 282 -24.21 -40.95 7.64
N LEU A 283 -23.25 -41.17 8.52
CA LEU A 283 -22.18 -42.15 8.33
C LEU A 283 -22.45 -43.45 9.09
N ASP A 284 -22.02 -44.59 8.52
CA ASP A 284 -22.41 -45.92 9.00
C ASP A 284 -21.48 -46.49 10.07
N ASN A 285 -20.21 -46.04 10.10
CA ASN A 285 -19.20 -46.61 11.02
C ASN A 285 -18.10 -45.57 11.38
N ALA A 286 -17.29 -45.93 12.39
CA ALA A 286 -16.21 -45.10 12.89
C ALA A 286 -15.08 -44.85 11.84
N GLY A 287 -14.90 -45.79 10.90
CA GLY A 287 -13.93 -45.63 9.81
C GLY A 287 -14.32 -44.54 8.84
N GLU A 288 -15.60 -44.44 8.49
CA GLU A 288 -16.14 -43.38 7.64
C GLU A 288 -16.02 -42.03 8.30
N ILE A 289 -16.30 -41.93 9.61
CA ILE A 289 -16.13 -40.69 10.37
C ILE A 289 -14.67 -40.22 10.31
N ARG A 290 -13.73 -41.11 10.60
CA ARG A 290 -12.30 -40.81 10.59
C ARG A 290 -11.81 -40.40 9.19
N ASP A 291 -12.27 -41.09 8.14
CA ASP A 291 -11.92 -40.76 6.75
C ASP A 291 -12.47 -39.35 6.38
N LEU A 292 -13.71 -39.04 6.73
CA LEU A 292 -14.29 -37.71 6.47
C LEU A 292 -13.48 -36.62 7.16
N ASP A 293 -13.15 -36.79 8.43
CA ASP A 293 -12.38 -35.82 9.25
C ASP A 293 -11.03 -35.52 8.62
N GLU A 294 -10.31 -36.56 8.20
CA GLU A 294 -8.98 -36.40 7.62
C GLU A 294 -9.04 -35.81 6.21
N LEU A 295 -9.93 -36.31 5.35
CA LEU A 295 -10.06 -35.87 3.96
C LEU A 295 -10.55 -34.43 3.84
N ALA A 296 -11.47 -34.00 4.70
CA ALA A 296 -12.00 -32.65 4.68
C ALA A 296 -10.92 -31.59 5.00
N ALA A 297 -9.85 -31.98 5.73
CA ALA A 297 -8.72 -31.12 6.08
C ALA A 297 -7.52 -31.23 5.11
N MET A 298 -7.56 -32.18 4.15
CA MET A 298 -6.43 -32.46 3.26
C MET A 298 -6.18 -31.41 2.20
N SER A 299 -4.92 -31.31 1.75
CA SER A 299 -4.55 -30.51 0.59
C SER A 299 -5.13 -31.10 -0.71
N LYS A 300 -5.37 -30.25 -1.71
CA LYS A 300 -5.84 -30.71 -3.04
C LYS A 300 -4.87 -31.69 -3.70
N ALA A 301 -3.56 -31.59 -3.43
CA ALA A 301 -2.55 -32.50 -3.95
C ALA A 301 -2.66 -33.90 -3.31
N ASP A 302 -2.96 -33.98 -2.01
CA ASP A 302 -3.14 -35.26 -1.32
C ASP A 302 -4.48 -35.90 -1.67
N LEU A 303 -5.55 -35.12 -1.80
CA LEU A 303 -6.85 -35.62 -2.30
C LEU A 303 -6.76 -36.23 -3.70
N SER A 304 -5.80 -35.84 -4.53
CA SER A 304 -5.59 -36.43 -5.86
C SER A 304 -4.85 -37.78 -5.85
N LYS A 305 -4.35 -38.22 -4.71
CA LYS A 305 -3.69 -39.54 -4.58
C LYS A 305 -4.72 -40.63 -4.43
N THR A 306 -4.35 -41.86 -4.89
CA THR A 306 -5.15 -43.06 -4.72
C THR A 306 -4.67 -43.83 -3.50
N TYR A 307 -5.58 -44.25 -2.65
CA TYR A 307 -5.31 -44.94 -1.39
C TYR A 307 -5.96 -46.34 -1.36
N GLU A 308 -5.40 -47.26 -0.59
CA GLU A 308 -5.98 -48.59 -0.41
C GLU A 308 -7.22 -48.55 0.49
N LEU A 309 -8.19 -49.43 0.21
CA LEU A 309 -9.39 -49.65 1.00
C LEU A 309 -9.31 -50.99 1.79
N ASP A 310 -9.87 -51.03 3.00
CA ASP A 310 -10.14 -52.24 3.75
C ASP A 310 -11.40 -52.97 3.23
N ASP A 311 -11.76 -54.06 3.89
CA ASP A 311 -12.94 -54.87 3.46
C ASP A 311 -14.27 -54.16 3.72
N ASP A 312 -14.29 -53.18 4.61
CA ASP A 312 -15.45 -52.32 4.93
C ASP A 312 -15.52 -51.07 4.04
N GLY A 313 -14.55 -50.90 3.12
CA GLY A 313 -14.48 -49.77 2.17
C GLY A 313 -13.90 -48.48 2.77
N ASN A 314 -13.32 -48.51 3.98
CA ASN A 314 -12.60 -47.37 4.57
C ASN A 314 -11.14 -47.39 4.13
N PHE A 315 -10.47 -46.25 4.24
CA PHE A 315 -9.05 -46.20 3.93
C PHE A 315 -8.20 -47.03 4.89
N LYS A 316 -7.34 -47.87 4.32
CA LYS A 316 -6.30 -48.61 5.08
C LYS A 316 -5.23 -47.65 5.61
N ARG A 317 -4.69 -48.05 6.76
CA ARG A 317 -3.64 -47.29 7.46
C ARG A 317 -2.49 -48.19 7.84
N ASP A 318 -1.30 -47.63 7.87
CA ASP A 318 -0.11 -48.30 8.40
C ASP A 318 -0.12 -48.36 9.96
N SER A 319 0.93 -48.93 10.54
CA SER A 319 1.07 -49.03 11.98
C SER A 319 1.21 -47.69 12.72
N GLU A 320 1.48 -46.61 12.00
CA GLU A 320 1.57 -45.26 12.50
C GLU A 320 0.25 -44.48 12.29
N GLY A 321 -0.78 -45.13 11.71
CA GLY A 321 -2.10 -44.52 11.42
C GLY A 321 -2.17 -43.71 10.15
N LYS A 322 -1.12 -43.69 9.34
CA LYS A 322 -1.06 -42.91 8.07
C LYS A 322 -1.73 -43.68 6.92
N LEU A 323 -2.40 -42.98 6.05
CA LEU A 323 -3.05 -43.55 4.85
C LEU A 323 -2.03 -44.26 3.93
N ILE A 324 -2.37 -45.48 3.50
CA ILE A 324 -1.55 -46.27 2.60
C ILE A 324 -1.88 -45.86 1.14
N VAL A 325 -0.91 -45.34 0.45
CA VAL A 325 -1.05 -45.00 -1.00
C VAL A 325 -1.04 -46.30 -1.79
N ALA A 326 -2.07 -46.53 -2.60
CA ALA A 326 -2.20 -47.73 -3.42
C ALA A 326 -1.16 -47.73 -4.54
N ASP A 327 -0.60 -48.91 -4.82
CA ASP A 327 0.24 -49.14 -6.00
C ASP A 327 -0.53 -49.86 -7.11
N ASP A 328 0.12 -50.09 -8.25
CA ASP A 328 -0.49 -50.71 -9.44
C ASP A 328 -0.90 -52.18 -9.21
N THR A 329 -0.53 -52.82 -8.11
CA THR A 329 -0.88 -54.24 -7.78
C THR A 329 -2.19 -54.35 -7.00
N VAL A 330 -2.72 -53.22 -6.50
CA VAL A 330 -4.00 -53.20 -5.77
C VAL A 330 -5.16 -53.25 -6.74
N ALA A 331 -6.11 -54.14 -6.53
CA ALA A 331 -7.31 -54.28 -7.38
C ALA A 331 -8.15 -53.00 -7.35
N ASP A 332 -8.81 -52.67 -8.49
CA ASP A 332 -9.52 -51.39 -8.67
C ASP A 332 -10.70 -51.24 -7.68
N ASP A 333 -11.30 -52.35 -7.22
CA ASP A 333 -12.37 -52.34 -6.23
C ASP A 333 -11.86 -52.20 -4.76
N LYS A 334 -10.55 -52.20 -4.58
CA LYS A 334 -9.87 -52.06 -3.27
C LYS A 334 -9.03 -50.78 -3.20
N LYS A 335 -9.30 -49.81 -4.02
CA LYS A 335 -8.63 -48.49 -3.98
C LYS A 335 -9.57 -47.36 -4.39
N ALA A 336 -9.37 -46.17 -3.88
CA ALA A 336 -10.10 -44.93 -4.26
C ALA A 336 -9.20 -43.71 -4.19
N THR A 337 -9.50 -42.68 -5.02
CA THR A 337 -8.83 -41.39 -4.81
C THR A 337 -9.38 -40.71 -3.55
N GLY A 338 -8.56 -39.86 -2.91
CA GLY A 338 -9.02 -39.05 -1.78
C GLY A 338 -10.24 -38.21 -2.14
N THR A 339 -10.26 -37.65 -3.38
CA THR A 339 -11.40 -36.86 -3.88
C THR A 339 -12.68 -37.68 -4.02
N ASP A 340 -12.61 -38.88 -4.61
CA ASP A 340 -13.80 -39.72 -4.78
C ASP A 340 -14.36 -40.19 -3.45
N ARG A 341 -13.49 -40.57 -2.51
CA ARG A 341 -13.88 -40.98 -1.16
C ARG A 341 -14.49 -39.81 -0.39
N LEU A 342 -13.86 -38.60 -0.45
CA LEU A 342 -14.41 -37.40 0.20
C LEU A 342 -15.81 -37.08 -0.34
N ASN A 343 -16.02 -37.11 -1.66
CA ASN A 343 -17.31 -36.83 -2.27
C ASN A 343 -18.38 -37.86 -1.85
N ALA A 344 -18.01 -39.13 -1.78
CA ALA A 344 -18.93 -40.19 -1.36
C ALA A 344 -19.34 -40.00 0.13
N LEU A 345 -18.40 -39.71 1.02
CA LEU A 345 -18.65 -39.47 2.42
C LEU A 345 -19.41 -38.16 2.65
N ALA A 346 -19.07 -37.10 1.92
CA ALA A 346 -19.77 -35.83 1.97
C ALA A 346 -21.24 -35.98 1.55
N ALA A 347 -21.53 -36.76 0.51
CA ALA A 347 -22.91 -37.05 0.09
C ALA A 347 -23.69 -37.79 1.17
N LYS A 348 -23.10 -38.80 1.84
CA LYS A 348 -23.71 -39.49 2.98
C LYS A 348 -23.94 -38.56 4.17
N ALA A 349 -22.99 -37.71 4.46
CA ALA A 349 -23.04 -36.74 5.56
C ALA A 349 -23.95 -35.54 5.27
N GLY A 350 -24.56 -35.43 4.08
CA GLY A 350 -25.37 -34.28 3.68
C GLY A 350 -24.59 -33.00 3.47
N LEU A 351 -23.28 -33.11 3.18
CA LEU A 351 -22.40 -31.97 2.91
C LEU A 351 -22.36 -31.65 1.42
N VAL A 352 -22.08 -30.41 1.05
CA VAL A 352 -21.94 -29.95 -0.35
C VAL A 352 -20.54 -29.36 -0.57
N GLU A 353 -20.05 -29.43 -1.80
CA GLU A 353 -18.72 -28.85 -2.13
C GLU A 353 -18.74 -27.32 -2.08
N LYS A 354 -19.86 -26.69 -2.49
CA LYS A 354 -20.11 -25.25 -2.43
C LYS A 354 -21.52 -25.01 -1.93
N LYS A 355 -21.72 -23.86 -1.26
CA LYS A 355 -23.04 -23.42 -0.82
C LYS A 355 -23.94 -23.21 -2.04
N ASP A 356 -25.10 -23.88 -2.08
CA ASP A 356 -26.10 -23.67 -3.14
C ASP A 356 -26.88 -22.39 -2.81
N GLU A 357 -26.67 -21.34 -3.61
CA GLU A 357 -27.36 -20.03 -3.47
C GLU A 357 -28.85 -20.13 -3.76
N ASN A 358 -29.33 -21.24 -4.37
CA ASN A 358 -30.74 -21.50 -4.70
C ASN A 358 -31.44 -22.43 -3.68
N ALA A 359 -30.72 -22.90 -2.63
CA ALA A 359 -31.35 -23.66 -1.56
C ALA A 359 -32.37 -22.76 -0.83
N GLY A 360 -33.62 -23.24 -0.71
CA GLY A 360 -34.68 -22.51 -0.01
C GLY A 360 -34.28 -22.17 1.43
N GLU A 361 -34.85 -21.09 2.00
CA GLU A 361 -34.50 -20.53 3.32
C GLU A 361 -34.56 -21.54 4.47
N ASP A 362 -35.26 -22.66 4.32
CA ASP A 362 -35.48 -23.65 5.37
C ASP A 362 -34.44 -24.81 5.43
N VAL A 363 -33.52 -24.90 4.48
CA VAL A 363 -32.48 -25.96 4.46
C VAL A 363 -31.10 -25.35 4.51
N LYS A 364 -30.54 -25.29 5.70
CA LYS A 364 -29.16 -24.85 5.93
C LYS A 364 -28.20 -25.95 5.45
N GLN A 365 -27.71 -25.83 4.22
CA GLN A 365 -26.69 -26.72 3.69
C GLN A 365 -25.32 -26.35 4.24
N VAL A 366 -24.59 -27.35 4.74
CA VAL A 366 -23.22 -27.21 5.27
C VAL A 366 -22.25 -27.65 4.20
N THR A 367 -21.27 -26.83 3.91
CA THR A 367 -20.19 -27.17 2.97
C THR A 367 -19.13 -28.04 3.65
N ILE A 368 -18.35 -28.78 2.84
CA ILE A 368 -17.17 -29.52 3.32
C ILE A 368 -16.20 -28.61 4.06
N ALA A 369 -16.00 -27.38 3.61
CA ALA A 369 -15.12 -26.41 4.26
C ALA A 369 -15.66 -25.93 5.61
N GLU A 370 -16.99 -25.71 5.72
CA GLU A 370 -17.64 -25.35 6.99
C GLU A 370 -17.57 -26.50 7.99
N PHE A 371 -17.76 -27.76 7.53
CA PHE A 371 -17.57 -28.94 8.37
C PHE A 371 -16.11 -29.05 8.89
N ALA A 372 -15.11 -28.93 8.00
CA ALA A 372 -13.71 -28.97 8.39
C ALA A 372 -13.36 -27.88 9.41
N ALA A 373 -13.89 -26.66 9.23
CA ALA A 373 -13.72 -25.56 10.16
C ALA A 373 -14.41 -25.84 11.51
N ALA A 374 -15.60 -26.42 11.52
CA ALA A 374 -16.31 -26.81 12.71
C ALA A 374 -15.56 -27.89 13.49
N LYS A 375 -15.08 -28.92 12.80
CA LYS A 375 -14.24 -29.99 13.40
C LYS A 375 -12.98 -29.41 14.05
N ALA A 376 -12.25 -28.56 13.33
CA ALA A 376 -11.05 -27.91 13.85
C ALA A 376 -11.33 -27.03 15.09
N ALA A 377 -12.49 -26.36 15.13
CA ALA A 377 -12.90 -25.55 16.27
C ALA A 377 -13.23 -26.42 17.50
N VAL A 378 -13.89 -27.56 17.30
CA VAL A 378 -14.17 -28.54 18.37
C VAL A 378 -12.87 -29.11 18.91
N ASP A 379 -12.00 -29.66 18.05
CA ASP A 379 -10.73 -30.24 18.45
C ASP A 379 -9.85 -29.25 19.22
N LYS A 380 -9.83 -27.99 18.78
CA LYS A 380 -9.07 -26.93 19.46
C LYS A 380 -9.60 -26.66 20.86
N TYR A 381 -10.90 -26.60 21.06
CA TYR A 381 -11.50 -26.33 22.35
C TYR A 381 -11.31 -27.52 23.31
N ASP A 382 -11.48 -28.75 22.81
CA ASP A 382 -11.25 -29.98 23.57
C ASP A 382 -9.77 -30.13 24.00
N ALA A 383 -8.83 -29.77 23.10
CA ALA A 383 -7.42 -29.72 23.41
C ALA A 383 -7.09 -28.67 24.48
N GLN A 384 -7.73 -27.51 24.45
CA GLN A 384 -7.58 -26.47 25.47
C GLN A 384 -8.11 -26.97 26.84
N ALA A 385 -9.28 -27.62 26.85
CA ALA A 385 -9.83 -28.19 28.11
C ALA A 385 -8.92 -29.26 28.73
N ALA A 386 -8.11 -29.92 27.93
CA ALA A 386 -7.12 -30.93 28.38
C ALA A 386 -5.75 -30.32 28.75
N ASP A 387 -5.52 -29.02 28.55
CA ASP A 387 -4.22 -28.36 28.73
C ASP A 387 -3.81 -28.34 30.21
N ASP A 388 -2.62 -28.88 30.51
CA ASP A 388 -2.06 -28.96 31.86
C ASP A 388 -1.62 -27.61 32.45
N THR A 389 -1.60 -26.54 31.66
CA THR A 389 -1.29 -25.20 32.15
C THR A 389 -2.49 -24.49 32.78
N LEU A 390 -3.72 -24.99 32.55
CA LEU A 390 -4.94 -24.42 33.15
C LEU A 390 -5.06 -24.80 34.61
N THR A 391 -5.70 -23.93 35.40
CA THR A 391 -6.07 -24.23 36.79
C THR A 391 -7.14 -25.33 36.83
N ALA A 392 -7.27 -25.98 37.97
CA ALA A 392 -8.28 -27.05 38.16
C ALA A 392 -9.72 -26.51 37.91
N ASP A 393 -10.01 -25.27 38.34
CA ASP A 393 -11.33 -24.65 38.19
C ASP A 393 -11.60 -24.30 36.71
N GLU A 394 -10.62 -23.81 35.97
CA GLU A 394 -10.77 -23.51 34.52
C GLU A 394 -10.99 -24.79 33.72
N LYS A 395 -10.25 -25.87 34.04
CA LYS A 395 -10.49 -27.20 33.43
C LYS A 395 -11.91 -27.71 33.72
N ALA A 396 -12.36 -27.59 34.97
CA ALA A 396 -13.69 -28.02 35.37
C ALA A 396 -14.78 -27.24 34.59
N ASP A 397 -14.69 -25.89 34.51
CA ASP A 397 -15.67 -25.08 33.77
C ASP A 397 -15.71 -25.43 32.27
N MET A 398 -14.57 -25.72 31.66
CA MET A 398 -14.53 -26.12 30.24
C MET A 398 -15.12 -27.52 30.04
N ASN A 399 -14.80 -28.49 30.87
CA ASN A 399 -15.32 -29.86 30.76
C ASN A 399 -16.83 -29.92 31.07
N ASP A 400 -17.29 -29.17 32.06
CA ASP A 400 -18.73 -29.06 32.38
C ASP A 400 -19.50 -28.44 31.19
N PHE A 401 -18.89 -27.46 30.54
CA PHE A 401 -19.49 -26.86 29.32
C PHE A 401 -19.52 -27.86 28.16
N ILE A 402 -18.44 -28.61 27.89
CA ILE A 402 -18.42 -29.69 26.88
C ILE A 402 -19.53 -30.68 27.15
N THR A 403 -19.68 -31.12 28.40
CA THR A 403 -20.74 -32.06 28.84
C THR A 403 -22.12 -31.48 28.59
N SER A 404 -22.34 -30.20 28.93
CA SER A 404 -23.60 -29.51 28.70
C SER A 404 -23.97 -29.45 27.22
N VAL A 405 -23.01 -29.20 26.34
CA VAL A 405 -23.22 -29.20 24.88
C VAL A 405 -23.57 -30.60 24.38
N GLN A 406 -22.89 -31.64 24.85
CA GLN A 406 -23.18 -33.05 24.48
C GLN A 406 -24.56 -33.48 24.92
N HIS A 407 -25.00 -33.10 26.15
CA HIS A 407 -26.33 -33.40 26.68
C HIS A 407 -27.41 -32.62 25.93
N ALA A 408 -27.21 -31.32 25.67
CA ALA A 408 -28.13 -30.51 24.89
C ALA A 408 -28.31 -31.05 23.46
N TYR A 409 -27.22 -31.46 22.80
CA TYR A 409 -27.31 -32.07 21.48
C TYR A 409 -28.11 -33.39 21.45
N LYS A 410 -28.00 -34.23 22.49
CA LYS A 410 -28.71 -35.47 22.59
C LYS A 410 -30.16 -35.31 23.12
N GLY A 411 -30.54 -34.13 23.59
CA GLY A 411 -31.82 -33.90 24.27
C GLY A 411 -31.92 -34.77 25.54
N ALA A 412 -30.83 -34.90 26.30
CA ALA A 412 -30.78 -35.73 27.50
C ALA A 412 -31.71 -35.20 28.59
N ALA A 413 -32.41 -36.09 29.33
CA ALA A 413 -33.41 -35.68 30.33
C ALA A 413 -32.80 -34.93 31.54
N ASP A 414 -31.49 -35.02 31.74
CA ASP A 414 -30.72 -34.31 32.76
C ASP A 414 -29.98 -33.07 32.21
N SER A 415 -30.25 -32.70 30.96
CA SER A 415 -29.65 -31.50 30.35
C SER A 415 -30.27 -30.25 30.93
N GLU A 416 -29.44 -29.26 31.25
CA GLU A 416 -29.86 -27.89 31.60
C GLU A 416 -30.58 -27.19 30.42
N TYR A 417 -30.22 -27.56 29.17
CA TYR A 417 -30.74 -26.99 27.92
C TYR A 417 -31.36 -28.12 27.07
N ALA A 418 -32.57 -27.90 26.57
CA ALA A 418 -33.27 -28.90 25.75
C ALA A 418 -32.67 -29.06 24.34
N SER A 419 -31.88 -28.09 23.86
CA SER A 419 -31.25 -28.09 22.54
C SER A 419 -30.00 -27.20 22.52
N ILE A 420 -29.15 -27.40 21.49
CA ILE A 420 -28.02 -26.50 21.20
C ILE A 420 -28.50 -25.06 20.93
N GLU A 421 -29.64 -24.88 20.29
CA GLU A 421 -30.24 -23.57 20.05
C GLU A 421 -30.56 -22.86 21.38
N GLU A 422 -31.19 -23.53 22.34
CA GLU A 422 -31.46 -22.97 23.65
C GLU A 422 -30.19 -22.61 24.42
N LEU A 423 -29.19 -23.47 24.38
CA LEU A 423 -27.89 -23.24 25.00
C LEU A 423 -27.22 -22.01 24.36
N THR A 424 -27.15 -21.95 23.03
CA THR A 424 -26.51 -20.81 22.33
C THR A 424 -27.28 -19.49 22.57
N ASN A 425 -28.58 -19.52 22.62
CA ASN A 425 -29.42 -18.35 22.95
C ASN A 425 -29.12 -17.85 24.37
N ALA A 426 -29.02 -18.75 25.36
CA ALA A 426 -28.66 -18.37 26.72
C ALA A 426 -27.29 -17.71 26.85
N TYR A 427 -26.30 -18.15 26.06
CA TYR A 427 -24.99 -17.49 26.00
C TYR A 427 -25.01 -16.18 25.20
N ASN A 428 -25.80 -16.08 24.14
CA ASN A 428 -26.03 -14.82 23.42
C ASN A 428 -26.70 -13.77 24.31
N ASP A 429 -27.63 -14.18 25.18
CA ASP A 429 -28.22 -13.27 26.19
C ASP A 429 -27.17 -12.77 27.19
N LYS A 430 -26.24 -13.63 27.62
CA LYS A 430 -25.09 -13.22 28.45
C LYS A 430 -24.19 -12.23 27.72
N ILE A 431 -23.90 -12.45 26.44
CA ILE A 431 -23.15 -11.52 25.60
C ILE A 431 -23.87 -10.16 25.52
N THR A 432 -25.17 -10.16 25.26
CA THR A 432 -25.98 -8.95 25.19
C THR A 432 -25.93 -8.16 26.50
N LYS A 433 -26.08 -8.83 27.66
CA LYS A 433 -25.97 -8.19 28.98
C LYS A 433 -24.58 -7.53 29.20
N GLU A 434 -23.50 -8.18 28.79
CA GLU A 434 -22.16 -7.59 28.90
C GLU A 434 -21.98 -6.42 27.91
N GLN A 435 -22.60 -6.45 26.72
CA GLN A 435 -22.64 -5.34 25.76
C GLN A 435 -23.41 -4.14 26.33
N ASP A 436 -24.54 -4.37 26.99
CA ASP A 436 -25.31 -3.34 27.68
C ASP A 436 -24.50 -2.72 28.82
N SER A 437 -23.76 -3.57 29.57
CA SER A 437 -22.82 -3.08 30.59
C SER A 437 -21.76 -2.17 30.00
N ILE A 438 -21.12 -2.53 28.87
CA ILE A 438 -20.14 -1.69 28.18
C ILE A 438 -20.77 -0.36 27.75
N THR A 439 -22.00 -0.38 27.27
CA THR A 439 -22.73 0.83 26.88
C THR A 439 -22.95 1.76 28.06
N ALA A 440 -23.36 1.22 29.22
CA ALA A 440 -23.51 1.98 30.45
C ALA A 440 -22.18 2.58 30.94
N GLN A 441 -21.10 1.80 30.92
CA GLN A 441 -19.76 2.30 31.30
C GLN A 441 -19.25 3.40 30.34
N ASN A 442 -19.49 3.27 29.03
CA ASN A 442 -19.14 4.30 28.07
C ASN A 442 -19.89 5.63 28.35
N LYS A 443 -21.15 5.54 28.82
CA LYS A 443 -21.89 6.73 29.26
C LYS A 443 -21.22 7.38 30.48
N ILE A 444 -20.81 6.59 31.48
CA ILE A 444 -20.07 7.11 32.65
C ILE A 444 -18.79 7.81 32.19
N ILE A 445 -18.04 7.22 31.26
CA ILE A 445 -16.83 7.85 30.71
C ILE A 445 -17.15 9.18 30.03
N SER A 446 -18.22 9.23 29.22
CA SER A 446 -18.63 10.44 28.52
C SER A 446 -19.04 11.56 29.48
N ASP A 447 -19.87 11.23 30.48
CA ASP A 447 -20.36 12.20 31.48
C ASP A 447 -19.18 12.78 32.31
N ASN A 448 -18.25 11.95 32.73
CA ASN A 448 -17.07 12.38 33.49
C ASN A 448 -16.04 13.12 32.63
N LYS A 449 -15.86 12.77 31.36
CA LYS A 449 -15.05 13.57 30.43
C LYS A 449 -15.58 14.99 30.28
N ALA A 450 -16.88 15.19 30.23
CA ALA A 450 -17.49 16.53 30.18
C ALA A 450 -17.12 17.37 31.42
N VAL A 451 -16.99 16.76 32.61
CA VAL A 451 -16.50 17.44 33.82
C VAL A 451 -15.01 17.85 33.66
N LEU A 452 -14.19 16.91 33.17
CA LEU A 452 -12.76 17.21 32.94
C LEU A 452 -12.58 18.34 31.90
N GLU A 453 -13.33 18.33 30.81
CA GLU A 453 -13.33 19.39 29.79
C GLU A 453 -13.79 20.74 30.35
N LYS A 454 -14.85 20.76 31.14
CA LYS A 454 -15.38 21.97 31.77
C LYS A 454 -14.38 22.66 32.67
N TYR A 455 -13.60 21.89 33.41
CA TYR A 455 -12.64 22.40 34.40
C TYR A 455 -11.17 22.19 33.98
N ALA A 456 -10.91 21.96 32.68
CA ALA A 456 -9.59 21.67 32.16
C ALA A 456 -8.51 22.69 32.51
N LEU A 457 -8.89 23.97 32.71
CA LEU A 457 -7.98 25.04 33.09
C LEU A 457 -7.45 24.86 34.52
N LEU A 458 -8.25 24.30 35.43
CA LEU A 458 -7.90 24.02 36.81
C LEU A 458 -7.19 22.67 36.98
N ASP A 459 -7.23 21.80 35.99
CA ASP A 459 -6.56 20.49 35.99
C ASP A 459 -5.11 20.59 35.50
N ASN A 460 -4.32 21.51 36.08
CA ASN A 460 -2.96 21.83 35.66
C ASN A 460 -1.86 21.36 36.67
N GLY A 461 -2.28 20.65 37.72
CA GLY A 461 -1.38 20.15 38.76
C GLY A 461 -1.01 21.14 39.83
N GLU A 462 -1.55 22.37 39.81
CA GLU A 462 -1.43 23.35 40.88
C GLU A 462 -2.33 23.00 42.06
N ASP A 463 -1.93 23.32 43.30
CA ASP A 463 -2.75 23.18 44.49
C ASP A 463 -3.84 24.24 44.55
N GLN A 464 -4.81 24.08 45.47
CA GLN A 464 -5.92 25.01 45.68
C GLN A 464 -5.47 26.43 45.91
N ALA A 465 -4.46 26.65 46.80
CA ALA A 465 -3.99 27.97 47.16
C ALA A 465 -3.33 28.72 45.98
N ALA A 466 -2.59 27.98 45.15
CA ALA A 466 -1.97 28.50 43.91
C ALA A 466 -3.03 28.90 42.88
N LEU A 467 -4.07 28.07 42.69
CA LEU A 467 -5.16 28.36 41.80
C LEU A 467 -5.97 29.59 42.25
N GLU A 468 -6.32 29.69 43.52
CA GLU A 468 -7.04 30.85 44.08
C GLU A 468 -6.22 32.13 43.93
N ALA A 469 -4.90 32.08 44.21
CA ALA A 469 -4.00 33.23 44.01
C ALA A 469 -3.98 33.68 42.53
N ARG A 470 -3.94 32.71 41.62
CA ARG A 470 -3.94 32.95 40.16
C ARG A 470 -5.26 33.56 39.68
N ILE A 471 -6.39 33.07 40.17
CA ILE A 471 -7.73 33.61 39.88
C ILE A 471 -7.81 35.07 40.35
N SER A 472 -7.42 35.32 41.62
CA SER A 472 -7.39 36.68 42.20
C SER A 472 -6.47 37.61 41.39
N TYR A 473 -5.32 37.09 40.96
CA TYR A 473 -4.40 37.85 40.13
C TYR A 473 -5.03 38.21 38.77
N ALA A 474 -5.72 37.27 38.12
CA ALA A 474 -6.42 37.53 36.84
C ALA A 474 -7.48 38.61 36.96
N VAL A 475 -8.29 38.59 38.04
CA VAL A 475 -9.26 39.64 38.37
C VAL A 475 -8.57 41.02 38.52
N LYS A 476 -7.47 41.07 39.25
CA LYS A 476 -6.63 42.29 39.42
C LYS A 476 -6.13 42.82 38.08
N GLN A 477 -5.65 41.95 37.18
CA GLN A 477 -5.14 42.36 35.88
C GLN A 477 -6.26 42.91 34.96
N LEU A 478 -7.44 42.33 34.99
CA LEU A 478 -8.60 42.83 34.25
C LEU A 478 -9.04 44.21 34.78
N ALA A 479 -9.07 44.42 36.11
CA ALA A 479 -9.41 45.71 36.71
C ALA A 479 -8.42 46.80 36.31
N ASN A 480 -7.14 46.45 36.15
CA ASN A 480 -6.07 47.39 35.83
C ASN A 480 -5.75 47.47 34.34
N ALA A 481 -6.51 46.79 33.44
CA ALA A 481 -6.20 46.71 32.02
C ALA A 481 -6.10 48.06 31.30
N ALA A 482 -6.73 49.11 31.81
CA ALA A 482 -6.67 50.46 31.26
C ALA A 482 -5.35 51.23 31.62
N ASP A 483 -4.61 50.74 32.62
CA ASP A 483 -3.34 51.36 33.01
C ASP A 483 -2.23 51.00 32.03
N LYS A 484 -1.88 51.92 31.15
CA LYS A 484 -0.84 51.74 30.14
C LYS A 484 0.57 51.72 30.69
N THR A 485 0.78 52.16 31.91
CA THR A 485 2.14 52.21 32.52
C THR A 485 2.70 50.82 32.80
N GLN A 486 1.84 49.84 32.88
CA GLN A 486 2.25 48.44 33.08
C GLN A 486 2.77 47.75 31.79
N TYR A 487 2.55 48.31 30.60
CA TYR A 487 2.92 47.72 29.33
C TYR A 487 4.20 48.34 28.75
N ASN A 488 4.85 47.60 27.83
CA ASN A 488 5.93 48.12 26.99
C ASN A 488 5.34 48.95 25.84
N THR A 489 5.50 50.24 25.84
CA THR A 489 4.85 51.17 24.90
C THR A 489 5.48 51.16 23.50
N ASP A 490 6.72 50.69 23.38
CA ASP A 490 7.50 50.56 22.14
C ASP A 490 7.44 49.13 21.54
N ALA A 491 6.69 48.21 22.16
CA ALA A 491 6.37 46.90 21.64
C ALA A 491 5.15 47.00 20.71
N THR A 492 5.11 46.14 19.71
CA THR A 492 3.99 46.08 18.74
C THR A 492 3.40 44.70 18.71
N ARG A 493 2.09 44.60 18.88
CA ARG A 493 1.32 43.34 18.82
C ARG A 493 0.36 43.37 17.66
N ILE A 494 0.39 42.27 16.87
CA ILE A 494 -0.60 41.93 15.85
C ILE A 494 -1.32 40.68 16.34
N ASP A 495 -2.62 40.80 16.58
CA ASP A 495 -3.43 39.64 16.98
C ASP A 495 -3.69 38.70 15.81
N GLY A 496 -3.77 37.39 16.09
CA GLY A 496 -4.19 36.38 15.14
C GLY A 496 -5.63 36.64 14.69
N GLN A 497 -5.86 36.48 13.41
CA GLN A 497 -7.21 36.66 12.84
C GLN A 497 -7.51 35.60 11.79
N ASP A 498 -8.80 35.22 11.70
CA ASP A 498 -9.29 34.32 10.67
C ASP A 498 -9.45 35.05 9.35
N ALA A 499 -9.33 34.30 8.24
CA ALA A 499 -9.78 34.78 6.95
C ALA A 499 -11.31 34.81 6.90
N GLU A 500 -11.84 35.82 6.22
CA GLU A 500 -13.29 35.99 5.98
C GLU A 500 -13.52 36.30 4.50
N ILE A 501 -14.27 35.43 3.82
CA ILE A 501 -14.64 35.61 2.42
C ILE A 501 -16.16 35.48 2.28
N TYR A 502 -16.68 36.06 1.19
CA TYR A 502 -18.05 35.85 0.75
C TYR A 502 -18.01 35.26 -0.68
N VAL A 503 -18.71 34.16 -0.88
CA VAL A 503 -18.93 33.57 -2.19
C VAL A 503 -20.43 33.62 -2.48
N ASN A 504 -20.82 34.32 -3.54
CA ASN A 504 -22.23 34.62 -3.86
C ASN A 504 -23.00 35.15 -2.62
N ASN A 505 -22.42 36.11 -1.90
CA ASN A 505 -22.93 36.70 -0.67
C ASN A 505 -23.05 35.78 0.57
N ALA A 506 -22.68 34.50 0.46
CA ALA A 506 -22.59 33.62 1.61
C ALA A 506 -21.22 33.78 2.30
N LYS A 507 -21.24 34.01 3.63
CA LYS A 507 -20.05 34.19 4.44
C LYS A 507 -19.37 32.87 4.77
N TYR A 508 -18.06 32.84 4.61
CA TYR A 508 -17.20 31.72 5.03
C TYR A 508 -16.01 32.26 5.84
N THR A 509 -15.63 31.55 6.88
CA THR A 509 -14.49 31.88 7.73
C THR A 509 -13.56 30.68 7.81
N SER A 510 -12.24 30.93 7.91
CA SER A 510 -11.23 29.90 8.04
C SER A 510 -10.05 30.44 8.85
N SER A 511 -9.44 29.61 9.68
CA SER A 511 -8.18 29.93 10.36
C SER A 511 -6.99 30.03 9.41
N SER A 512 -7.14 29.61 8.16
CA SER A 512 -6.16 29.74 7.08
C SER A 512 -6.73 30.55 5.93
N ASN A 513 -5.89 30.88 4.93
CA ASN A 513 -6.32 31.60 3.73
C ASN A 513 -6.94 30.65 2.68
N SER A 514 -7.01 29.35 2.95
CA SER A 514 -7.50 28.34 2.03
C SER A 514 -8.93 27.95 2.37
N PHE A 515 -9.80 27.91 1.36
CA PHE A 515 -11.20 27.53 1.46
C PHE A 515 -11.54 26.45 0.44
N SER A 516 -12.34 25.47 0.87
CA SER A 516 -12.91 24.45 -0.02
C SER A 516 -14.44 24.55 0.05
N ILE A 517 -15.05 25.03 -1.04
CA ILE A 517 -16.48 25.36 -1.09
C ILE A 517 -17.09 24.74 -2.34
N ASN A 518 -17.91 23.71 -2.18
CA ASN A 518 -18.62 23.03 -3.27
C ASN A 518 -17.70 22.67 -4.46
N GLY A 519 -16.54 22.07 -4.17
CA GLY A 519 -15.55 21.68 -5.17
C GLY A 519 -14.67 22.81 -5.69
N LEU A 520 -14.85 24.02 -5.21
CA LEU A 520 -13.99 25.17 -5.52
C LEU A 520 -12.96 25.33 -4.39
N LYS A 521 -11.68 25.36 -4.76
CA LYS A 521 -10.60 25.71 -3.83
C LYS A 521 -10.18 27.14 -4.10
N ILE A 522 -10.26 27.98 -3.06
CA ILE A 522 -9.95 29.40 -3.10
C ILE A 522 -8.83 29.66 -2.11
N GLU A 523 -7.74 30.24 -2.57
CA GLU A 523 -6.68 30.79 -1.73
C GLU A 523 -6.80 32.31 -1.72
N ALA A 524 -7.15 32.88 -0.56
CA ALA A 524 -7.28 34.30 -0.37
C ALA A 524 -5.88 34.94 -0.17
N LEU A 525 -5.43 35.78 -1.09
CA LEU A 525 -4.10 36.40 -1.06
C LEU A 525 -4.11 37.80 -0.45
N ALA A 526 -5.16 38.58 -0.72
CA ALA A 526 -5.34 39.92 -0.18
C ALA A 526 -6.83 40.31 -0.12
N SER A 527 -7.17 41.29 0.74
CA SER A 527 -8.52 41.87 0.78
C SER A 527 -8.89 42.50 -0.55
N THR A 528 -10.14 42.35 -0.95
CA THR A 528 -10.70 43.01 -2.13
C THR A 528 -11.23 44.42 -1.82
N GLU A 529 -11.01 44.94 -0.62
CA GLU A 529 -11.38 46.31 -0.17
C GLU A 529 -12.85 46.64 -0.36
N GLY A 530 -13.73 45.67 -0.18
CA GLY A 530 -15.16 45.78 -0.35
C GLY A 530 -15.67 45.52 -1.77
N SER A 531 -14.78 45.45 -2.78
CA SER A 531 -15.15 45.15 -4.17
C SER A 531 -15.38 43.65 -4.35
N GLU A 532 -16.11 43.28 -5.39
CA GLU A 532 -16.30 41.89 -5.79
C GLU A 532 -15.40 41.55 -6.99
N ILE A 533 -14.84 40.37 -6.97
CA ILE A 533 -14.11 39.79 -8.11
C ILE A 533 -14.84 38.55 -8.60
N ASN A 534 -14.74 38.25 -9.89
CA ASN A 534 -15.45 37.12 -10.49
C ASN A 534 -14.57 35.89 -10.55
N VAL A 535 -15.10 34.75 -10.13
CA VAL A 535 -14.55 33.41 -10.31
C VAL A 535 -15.39 32.68 -11.36
N THR A 536 -14.76 32.22 -12.43
CA THR A 536 -15.45 31.47 -13.50
C THR A 536 -14.98 30.02 -13.47
N VAL A 537 -15.93 29.08 -13.42
CA VAL A 537 -15.69 27.64 -13.49
C VAL A 537 -16.30 27.09 -14.78
N LYS A 538 -15.52 26.36 -15.52
CA LYS A 538 -15.94 25.68 -16.76
C LYS A 538 -15.27 24.31 -16.90
N ASN A 539 -15.79 23.49 -17.81
CA ASN A 539 -15.12 22.23 -18.14
C ASN A 539 -13.72 22.51 -18.72
N ASP A 540 -12.76 21.71 -18.30
CA ASP A 540 -11.38 21.77 -18.79
C ASP A 540 -11.25 20.96 -20.07
N VAL A 541 -11.74 21.51 -21.17
CA VAL A 541 -11.73 20.86 -22.49
C VAL A 541 -10.29 20.56 -22.93
N ASP A 542 -9.37 21.52 -22.75
CA ASP A 542 -7.98 21.35 -23.19
C ASP A 542 -7.24 20.32 -22.31
N GLY A 543 -7.49 20.29 -21.01
CA GLY A 543 -6.92 19.28 -20.13
C GLY A 543 -7.42 17.86 -20.43
N VAL A 544 -8.71 17.70 -20.72
CA VAL A 544 -9.28 16.40 -21.13
C VAL A 544 -8.75 16.00 -22.51
N TYR A 545 -8.72 16.92 -23.47
CA TYR A 545 -8.14 16.69 -24.80
C TYR A 545 -6.68 16.20 -24.68
N LYS A 546 -5.88 16.88 -23.88
CA LYS A 546 -4.48 16.50 -23.64
C LYS A 546 -4.36 15.09 -23.06
N LYS A 547 -5.19 14.71 -22.10
CA LYS A 547 -5.18 13.36 -21.52
C LYS A 547 -5.50 12.27 -22.55
N ILE A 548 -6.48 12.52 -23.42
CA ILE A 548 -6.83 11.61 -24.51
C ILE A 548 -5.66 11.51 -25.51
N LYS A 549 -5.08 12.64 -25.87
CA LYS A 549 -3.91 12.71 -26.76
C LYS A 549 -2.70 11.98 -26.19
N ASP A 550 -2.40 12.19 -24.90
CA ASP A 550 -1.29 11.52 -24.21
C ASP A 550 -1.49 9.98 -24.18
N PHE A 551 -2.70 9.52 -23.89
CA PHE A 551 -3.05 8.10 -23.97
C PHE A 551 -2.85 7.51 -25.37
N LEU A 552 -3.34 8.20 -26.42
CA LEU A 552 -3.17 7.75 -27.79
C LEU A 552 -1.70 7.75 -28.22
N LYS A 553 -0.93 8.73 -27.79
CA LYS A 553 0.51 8.80 -28.05
C LYS A 553 1.27 7.61 -27.44
N GLU A 554 0.94 7.26 -26.22
CA GLU A 554 1.56 6.10 -25.54
C GLU A 554 1.13 4.79 -26.22
N TYR A 555 -0.16 4.67 -26.55
CA TYR A 555 -0.68 3.52 -27.31
C TYR A 555 0.03 3.41 -28.66
N ASN A 556 0.08 4.48 -29.45
CA ASN A 556 0.71 4.50 -30.77
C ASN A 556 2.19 4.12 -30.71
N SER A 557 2.94 4.67 -29.76
CA SER A 557 4.35 4.32 -29.57
C SER A 557 4.55 2.84 -29.30
N LEU A 558 3.69 2.26 -28.47
CA LEU A 558 3.77 0.82 -28.15
C LEU A 558 3.32 -0.04 -29.31
N ILE A 559 2.20 0.30 -29.95
CA ILE A 559 1.64 -0.54 -31.05
C ILE A 559 2.54 -0.53 -32.27
N ASN A 560 3.14 0.63 -32.63
CA ASN A 560 4.08 0.74 -33.74
C ASN A 560 5.34 -0.10 -33.47
N GLU A 561 5.90 -0.03 -32.28
CA GLU A 561 7.04 -0.86 -31.89
C GLU A 561 6.69 -2.36 -31.95
N MET A 562 5.52 -2.76 -31.42
CA MET A 562 5.06 -4.14 -31.49
C MET A 562 4.87 -4.61 -32.92
N THR A 563 4.29 -3.76 -33.78
CA THR A 563 4.10 -4.05 -35.20
C THR A 563 5.45 -4.19 -35.92
N SER A 564 6.38 -3.29 -35.68
CA SER A 564 7.75 -3.35 -36.22
C SER A 564 8.50 -4.60 -35.80
N LEU A 565 8.41 -4.99 -34.52
CA LEU A 565 9.05 -6.21 -34.01
C LEU A 565 8.39 -7.47 -34.61
N TYR A 566 7.08 -7.46 -34.79
CA TYR A 566 6.34 -8.59 -35.37
C TYR A 566 6.61 -8.74 -36.88
N ASN A 567 6.70 -7.65 -37.62
CA ASN A 567 6.94 -7.59 -39.05
C ASN A 567 8.44 -7.55 -39.42
N ALA A 568 9.34 -7.53 -38.44
CA ALA A 568 10.78 -7.42 -38.66
C ALA A 568 11.29 -8.34 -39.76
N ASP A 569 12.33 -7.91 -40.47
CA ASP A 569 12.98 -8.69 -41.54
C ASP A 569 13.48 -10.06 -41.05
N SER A 570 13.56 -11.00 -41.98
CA SER A 570 14.06 -12.32 -41.68
C SER A 570 15.58 -12.32 -41.50
N ALA A 571 16.05 -12.83 -40.36
CA ALA A 571 17.46 -13.11 -40.12
C ALA A 571 17.85 -14.54 -40.57
N LYS A 572 17.23 -15.06 -41.63
CA LYS A 572 17.58 -16.40 -42.16
C LYS A 572 19.06 -16.44 -42.55
N GLY A 573 19.82 -17.42 -42.01
CA GLY A 573 21.27 -17.55 -42.20
C GLY A 573 22.11 -16.82 -41.18
N TYR A 574 21.51 -16.05 -40.29
CA TYR A 574 22.20 -15.40 -39.18
C TYR A 574 21.82 -16.09 -37.87
N GLU A 575 22.84 -16.52 -37.11
CA GLU A 575 22.72 -17.13 -35.80
C GLU A 575 23.65 -16.43 -34.79
N PRO A 576 23.41 -16.51 -33.48
CA PRO A 576 24.38 -16.04 -32.51
C PRO A 576 25.75 -16.65 -32.76
N LEU A 577 26.78 -15.83 -32.67
CA LEU A 577 28.15 -16.27 -32.87
C LEU A 577 28.71 -16.96 -31.62
N THR A 578 29.53 -18.02 -31.81
CA THR A 578 30.35 -18.56 -30.72
C THR A 578 31.56 -17.66 -30.47
N THR A 579 32.30 -17.91 -29.40
CA THR A 579 33.50 -17.15 -29.08
C THR A 579 34.50 -17.23 -30.20
N GLU A 580 34.75 -18.42 -30.74
CA GLU A 580 35.69 -18.67 -31.82
C GLU A 580 35.27 -17.97 -33.13
N GLU A 581 33.96 -17.91 -33.40
CA GLU A 581 33.45 -17.19 -34.57
C GLU A 581 33.59 -15.65 -34.40
N LYS A 582 33.44 -15.14 -33.20
CA LYS A 582 33.65 -13.71 -32.87
C LYS A 582 35.12 -13.33 -33.00
N ASP A 583 36.01 -14.16 -32.48
CA ASP A 583 37.48 -13.93 -32.54
C ASP A 583 38.01 -13.90 -33.97
N ALA A 584 37.29 -14.48 -34.94
CA ALA A 584 37.60 -14.47 -36.36
C ALA A 584 37.03 -13.24 -37.12
N MET A 585 36.29 -12.36 -36.44
CA MET A 585 35.63 -11.18 -37.01
C MET A 585 36.09 -9.91 -36.28
N THR A 586 35.90 -8.77 -36.93
CA THR A 586 36.08 -7.47 -36.25
C THR A 586 34.89 -7.15 -35.35
N ASP A 587 35.09 -6.34 -34.32
CA ASP A 587 34.00 -5.91 -33.40
C ASP A 587 32.82 -5.33 -34.15
N SER A 588 33.03 -4.54 -35.19
CA SER A 588 32.00 -3.95 -36.02
C SER A 588 31.16 -5.01 -36.77
N GLU A 589 31.84 -6.02 -37.34
CA GLU A 589 31.15 -7.13 -38.03
C GLU A 589 30.34 -7.99 -37.06
N VAL A 590 30.87 -8.24 -35.87
CA VAL A 590 30.14 -8.94 -34.80
C VAL A 590 28.90 -8.17 -34.40
N GLU A 591 29.02 -6.85 -34.18
CA GLU A 591 27.87 -5.99 -33.81
C GLU A 591 26.81 -5.99 -34.89
N GLU A 592 27.15 -5.79 -36.15
CA GLU A 592 26.20 -5.80 -37.28
C GLU A 592 25.55 -7.18 -37.45
N TRP A 593 26.30 -8.26 -37.31
CA TRP A 593 25.80 -9.62 -37.38
C TRP A 593 24.78 -9.89 -36.26
N GLU A 594 25.16 -9.60 -35.01
CA GLU A 594 24.29 -9.79 -33.84
C GLU A 594 23.06 -8.89 -33.89
N LYS A 595 23.19 -7.68 -34.42
CA LYS A 595 22.05 -6.75 -34.62
C LYS A 595 21.01 -7.36 -35.56
N LYS A 596 21.42 -8.00 -36.64
CA LYS A 596 20.50 -8.71 -37.56
C LYS A 596 19.77 -9.87 -36.85
N VAL A 597 20.47 -10.62 -36.01
CA VAL A 597 19.82 -11.70 -35.24
C VAL A 597 18.84 -11.10 -34.22
N LYS A 598 19.27 -10.07 -33.46
CA LYS A 598 18.49 -9.46 -32.40
C LYS A 598 17.24 -8.77 -32.92
N SER A 599 17.29 -8.10 -34.09
CA SER A 599 16.13 -7.42 -34.68
C SER A 599 15.00 -8.38 -35.06
N ALA A 600 15.31 -9.66 -35.37
CA ALA A 600 14.34 -10.65 -35.81
C ALA A 600 13.81 -11.58 -34.68
N LEU A 601 14.20 -11.35 -33.42
CA LEU A 601 13.89 -12.27 -32.30
C LEU A 601 12.39 -12.43 -32.03
N LEU A 602 11.61 -11.37 -32.23
CA LEU A 602 10.16 -11.35 -32.03
C LEU A 602 9.35 -11.39 -33.34
N ARG A 603 10.05 -11.61 -34.46
CA ARG A 603 9.40 -11.75 -35.75
C ARG A 603 8.42 -12.91 -35.75
N ARG A 604 7.13 -12.62 -36.06
CA ARG A 604 6.04 -13.61 -36.09
C ARG A 604 5.91 -14.41 -34.78
N ASP A 605 6.25 -13.78 -33.64
CA ASP A 605 6.08 -14.40 -32.33
C ASP A 605 4.59 -14.46 -31.98
N ASP A 606 4.10 -15.65 -31.59
CA ASP A 606 2.68 -15.91 -31.32
C ASP A 606 2.14 -15.06 -30.16
N SER A 607 2.93 -14.89 -29.09
CA SER A 607 2.53 -14.09 -27.93
C SER A 607 2.41 -12.62 -28.31
N LEU A 608 3.34 -12.12 -29.13
CA LEU A 608 3.34 -10.76 -29.63
C LEU A 608 2.15 -10.52 -30.58
N GLY A 609 1.92 -11.43 -31.53
CA GLY A 609 0.78 -11.34 -32.44
C GLY A 609 -0.56 -11.38 -31.73
N ASN A 610 -0.70 -12.23 -30.72
CA ASN A 610 -1.92 -12.32 -29.92
C ASN A 610 -2.16 -11.06 -29.09
N LEU A 611 -1.11 -10.46 -28.50
CA LEU A 611 -1.22 -9.21 -27.75
C LEU A 611 -1.60 -8.05 -28.68
N LEU A 612 -0.91 -7.93 -29.82
CA LEU A 612 -1.15 -6.93 -30.86
C LEU A 612 -2.60 -6.98 -31.32
N ASN A 613 -3.09 -8.17 -31.71
CA ASN A 613 -4.47 -8.37 -32.17
C ASN A 613 -5.51 -8.05 -31.07
N SER A 614 -5.25 -8.40 -29.81
CA SER A 614 -6.16 -8.09 -28.70
C SER A 614 -6.26 -6.59 -28.48
N MET A 615 -5.13 -5.87 -28.46
CA MET A 615 -5.10 -4.42 -28.25
C MET A 615 -5.73 -3.65 -29.41
N THR A 616 -5.41 -4.01 -30.67
CA THR A 616 -6.01 -3.36 -31.85
C THR A 616 -7.51 -3.62 -31.95
N SER A 617 -7.96 -4.84 -31.66
CA SER A 617 -9.39 -5.18 -31.65
C SER A 617 -10.15 -4.40 -30.59
N ALA A 618 -9.58 -4.21 -29.38
CA ALA A 618 -10.21 -3.42 -28.32
C ALA A 618 -10.34 -1.93 -28.71
N MET A 619 -9.34 -1.37 -29.37
CA MET A 619 -9.38 0.00 -29.86
C MET A 619 -10.35 0.21 -31.03
N TYR A 620 -10.49 -0.76 -31.89
CA TYR A 620 -11.43 -0.72 -33.03
C TYR A 620 -12.90 -0.93 -32.63
N LYS A 621 -13.14 -1.51 -31.47
CA LYS A 621 -14.48 -1.88 -30.99
C LYS A 621 -15.35 -0.65 -30.76
N GLY A 622 -16.63 -0.75 -31.19
CA GLY A 622 -17.67 0.19 -30.82
C GLY A 622 -18.20 -0.05 -29.39
N TYR A 623 -18.52 1.05 -28.70
CA TYR A 623 -19.08 1.03 -27.35
C TYR A 623 -20.42 1.75 -27.31
N THR A 624 -21.37 1.26 -26.50
CA THR A 624 -22.71 1.85 -26.40
C THR A 624 -22.74 2.86 -25.23
N VAL A 625 -23.07 4.09 -25.56
CA VAL A 625 -23.31 5.17 -24.58
C VAL A 625 -24.73 5.70 -24.77
N ASN A 626 -25.54 5.69 -23.73
CA ASN A 626 -26.93 6.18 -23.77
C ASN A 626 -27.75 5.55 -24.90
N GLY A 627 -27.58 4.23 -25.17
CA GLY A 627 -28.31 3.50 -26.20
C GLY A 627 -27.81 3.71 -27.65
N LYS A 628 -26.77 4.54 -27.86
CA LYS A 628 -26.18 4.79 -29.17
C LYS A 628 -24.74 4.25 -29.23
N SER A 629 -24.39 3.61 -30.34
CA SER A 629 -23.03 3.08 -30.54
C SER A 629 -22.08 4.16 -31.05
N TYR A 630 -20.90 4.23 -30.42
CA TYR A 630 -19.81 5.11 -30.79
C TYR A 630 -18.52 4.34 -30.98
N SER A 631 -17.66 4.83 -31.85
CA SER A 631 -16.29 4.37 -32.05
C SER A 631 -15.34 5.59 -32.01
N LEU A 632 -14.03 5.37 -32.00
CA LEU A 632 -13.05 6.46 -32.04
C LEU A 632 -13.30 7.41 -33.20
N SER A 633 -13.67 6.92 -34.39
CA SER A 633 -14.00 7.73 -35.57
C SER A 633 -15.20 8.65 -35.35
N SER A 634 -16.11 8.31 -34.43
CA SER A 634 -17.22 9.19 -34.05
C SER A 634 -16.73 10.52 -33.44
N PHE A 635 -15.54 10.52 -32.89
CA PHE A 635 -14.89 11.68 -32.26
C PHE A 635 -13.75 12.27 -33.09
N GLY A 636 -13.63 11.89 -34.38
CA GLY A 636 -12.55 12.35 -35.26
C GLY A 636 -11.19 11.73 -34.86
N ILE A 637 -11.18 10.53 -34.35
CA ILE A 637 -9.95 9.78 -34.02
C ILE A 637 -9.93 8.53 -34.92
N SER A 638 -8.96 8.46 -35.83
CA SER A 638 -8.88 7.35 -36.80
C SER A 638 -7.44 7.03 -37.16
N THR A 639 -7.23 5.84 -37.70
CA THR A 639 -5.95 5.49 -38.34
C THR A 639 -5.90 6.13 -39.75
N LEU A 640 -4.69 6.31 -40.27
CA LEU A 640 -4.50 6.85 -41.65
C LEU A 640 -4.89 5.81 -42.73
N GLY A 641 -5.04 4.54 -42.34
CA GLY A 641 -5.29 3.43 -43.23
C GLY A 641 -4.02 2.96 -43.95
N TYR A 642 -4.06 1.72 -44.42
CA TYR A 642 -2.89 1.00 -44.95
C TYR A 642 -2.17 1.73 -46.11
N LEU A 643 -2.86 2.52 -46.87
CA LEU A 643 -2.26 3.22 -48.02
C LEU A 643 -1.58 4.54 -47.68
N ASN A 644 -1.90 5.12 -46.52
CA ASN A 644 -1.44 6.46 -46.15
C ASN A 644 -0.58 6.47 -44.87
N ALA A 645 -0.57 5.35 -44.16
CA ALA A 645 0.27 5.19 -42.97
C ALA A 645 1.72 4.89 -43.38
N ASP A 646 2.66 5.34 -42.59
CA ASP A 646 4.04 4.90 -42.70
C ASP A 646 4.17 3.43 -42.34
N GLU A 647 5.27 2.80 -42.70
CA GLU A 647 5.51 1.38 -42.43
C GLU A 647 5.44 1.08 -40.91
N ASN A 648 4.66 0.10 -40.55
CA ASN A 648 4.35 -0.32 -39.17
C ASN A 648 3.52 0.67 -38.33
N GLU A 649 2.89 1.70 -38.96
CA GLU A 649 2.02 2.67 -38.31
C GLU A 649 0.53 2.52 -38.66
N GLU A 650 0.16 1.46 -39.33
CA GLU A 650 -1.21 1.20 -39.82
C GLU A 650 -2.25 1.16 -38.69
N ASN A 651 -1.81 0.86 -37.45
CA ASN A 651 -2.63 0.76 -36.26
C ASN A 651 -2.51 2.00 -35.32
N ALA A 652 -1.75 3.02 -35.71
CA ALA A 652 -1.65 4.27 -34.98
C ALA A 652 -2.90 5.13 -35.17
N TYR A 653 -3.40 5.75 -34.09
CA TYR A 653 -4.55 6.63 -34.09
C TYR A 653 -4.13 8.10 -34.13
N HIS A 654 -4.74 8.88 -34.99
CA HIS A 654 -4.54 10.30 -35.20
C HIS A 654 -5.81 11.04 -34.81
N ILE A 655 -5.67 12.23 -34.22
CA ILE A 655 -6.80 13.11 -33.87
C ILE A 655 -6.94 14.18 -34.98
N ASP A 656 -8.07 14.18 -35.71
CA ASP A 656 -8.35 15.18 -36.73
C ASP A 656 -8.20 16.59 -36.16
N GLY A 657 -7.44 17.44 -36.84
CA GLY A 657 -7.19 18.83 -36.46
C GLY A 657 -6.21 18.99 -35.28
N ASP A 658 -5.41 17.98 -34.98
CA ASP A 658 -4.29 18.12 -34.04
C ASP A 658 -3.15 18.90 -34.68
N ALA A 659 -2.81 20.06 -34.13
CA ALA A 659 -1.79 20.94 -34.68
C ALA A 659 -0.37 20.33 -34.68
N ASP A 660 -0.11 19.37 -33.79
CA ASP A 660 1.18 18.68 -33.66
C ASP A 660 1.32 17.49 -34.62
N ASP A 661 0.25 17.15 -35.37
CA ASP A 661 0.20 16.02 -36.29
C ASP A 661 -0.03 16.49 -37.72
N SER A 662 1.03 16.58 -38.51
CA SER A 662 1.00 17.12 -39.87
C SER A 662 0.08 16.34 -40.81
N ALA A 663 -0.19 15.04 -40.54
CA ALA A 663 -1.05 14.22 -41.39
C ALA A 663 -2.54 14.60 -41.29
N VAL A 664 -2.95 15.20 -40.19
CA VAL A 664 -4.37 15.50 -39.90
C VAL A 664 -4.63 16.93 -39.43
N SER A 665 -3.60 17.77 -39.31
CA SER A 665 -3.68 19.15 -38.77
C SER A 665 -4.64 20.08 -39.55
N SER A 666 -4.85 19.83 -40.83
CA SER A 666 -5.77 20.62 -41.68
C SER A 666 -7.24 20.26 -41.50
N LYS A 667 -7.56 19.18 -40.78
CA LYS A 667 -8.94 18.76 -40.57
C LYS A 667 -9.60 19.50 -39.39
N THR A 668 -10.92 19.40 -39.28
CA THR A 668 -11.66 19.98 -38.15
C THR A 668 -11.46 19.08 -36.89
N ASN A 669 -11.10 19.71 -35.76
CA ASN A 669 -10.92 19.01 -34.51
C ASN A 669 -12.27 18.64 -33.84
N LYS A 670 -12.83 17.52 -34.30
CA LYS A 670 -14.11 17.00 -33.81
C LYS A 670 -14.09 16.59 -32.34
N LEU A 671 -12.96 16.08 -31.84
CA LEU A 671 -12.84 15.72 -30.43
C LEU A 671 -13.01 16.94 -29.52
N LYS A 672 -12.34 18.06 -29.82
CA LYS A 672 -12.51 19.30 -29.05
C LYS A 672 -13.94 19.82 -29.12
N GLN A 673 -14.57 19.77 -30.29
CA GLN A 673 -15.97 20.16 -30.47
C GLN A 673 -16.88 19.31 -29.58
N MET A 674 -16.75 17.99 -29.62
CA MET A 674 -17.56 17.09 -28.79
C MET A 674 -17.29 17.25 -27.29
N LEU A 675 -16.05 17.53 -26.87
CA LEU A 675 -15.72 17.86 -25.49
C LEU A 675 -16.38 19.16 -24.98
N GLN A 676 -16.69 20.10 -25.89
CA GLN A 676 -17.40 21.33 -25.58
C GLN A 676 -18.92 21.10 -25.53
N GLU A 677 -19.46 20.37 -26.49
CA GLU A 677 -20.90 20.20 -26.71
C GLU A 677 -21.51 19.10 -25.85
N ASP A 678 -20.83 17.93 -25.74
CA ASP A 678 -21.28 16.76 -25.01
C ASP A 678 -20.12 16.01 -24.33
N PRO A 679 -19.50 16.61 -23.31
CA PRO A 679 -18.36 16.01 -22.60
C PRO A 679 -18.70 14.69 -21.89
N ASP A 680 -19.97 14.49 -21.50
CA ASP A 680 -20.40 13.26 -20.80
C ASP A 680 -20.36 12.04 -21.74
N THR A 681 -20.79 12.19 -23.01
CA THR A 681 -20.71 11.13 -24.00
C THR A 681 -19.25 10.79 -24.33
N VAL A 682 -18.36 11.79 -24.50
CA VAL A 682 -16.92 11.55 -24.69
C VAL A 682 -16.33 10.82 -23.49
N THR A 683 -16.63 11.27 -22.27
CA THR A 683 -16.17 10.66 -21.03
C THR A 683 -16.60 9.20 -20.93
N ALA A 684 -17.88 8.92 -21.12
CA ALA A 684 -18.42 7.57 -21.01
C ALA A 684 -17.85 6.62 -22.07
N PHE A 685 -17.64 7.12 -23.30
CA PHE A 685 -16.98 6.36 -24.35
C PHE A 685 -15.51 6.07 -24.01
N MET A 686 -14.73 7.07 -23.65
CA MET A 686 -13.31 6.90 -23.34
C MET A 686 -13.09 5.99 -22.14
N GLN A 687 -13.95 6.07 -21.13
CA GLN A 687 -13.93 5.15 -19.98
C GLN A 687 -14.11 3.70 -20.43
N GLN A 688 -15.10 3.41 -21.29
CA GLN A 688 -15.36 2.06 -21.80
C GLN A 688 -14.22 1.58 -22.70
N LEU A 689 -13.73 2.43 -23.61
CA LEU A 689 -12.61 2.12 -24.49
C LEU A 689 -11.35 1.74 -23.70
N VAL A 690 -10.93 2.61 -22.78
CA VAL A 690 -9.73 2.38 -21.94
C VAL A 690 -9.91 1.16 -21.06
N THR A 691 -11.11 0.94 -20.50
CA THR A 691 -11.43 -0.27 -19.74
C THR A 691 -11.34 -1.52 -20.63
N GLY A 692 -11.79 -1.46 -21.88
CA GLY A 692 -11.67 -2.54 -22.84
C GLY A 692 -10.22 -2.91 -23.11
N VAL A 693 -9.38 -1.94 -23.45
CA VAL A 693 -7.94 -2.16 -23.68
C VAL A 693 -7.23 -2.67 -22.42
N TYR A 694 -7.55 -2.07 -21.26
CA TYR A 694 -7.02 -2.49 -19.96
C TYR A 694 -7.33 -3.97 -19.68
N ASN A 695 -8.57 -4.40 -19.88
CA ASN A 695 -9.00 -5.76 -19.60
C ASN A 695 -8.35 -6.78 -20.55
N GLU A 696 -8.12 -6.41 -21.82
CA GLU A 696 -7.40 -7.27 -22.77
C GLU A 696 -5.95 -7.48 -22.32
N ILE A 697 -5.25 -6.43 -21.91
CA ILE A 697 -3.89 -6.53 -21.38
C ILE A 697 -3.88 -7.28 -20.05
N ASP A 698 -4.82 -6.99 -19.14
CA ASP A 698 -4.95 -7.68 -17.83
C ASP A 698 -5.08 -9.18 -18.03
N THR A 699 -5.92 -9.60 -18.96
CA THR A 699 -6.13 -11.02 -19.27
C THR A 699 -4.83 -11.69 -19.72
N LYS A 700 -4.00 -11.00 -20.52
CA LYS A 700 -2.69 -11.52 -20.96
C LYS A 700 -1.64 -11.50 -19.83
N MET A 701 -1.77 -10.61 -18.84
CA MET A 701 -0.86 -10.48 -17.70
C MET A 701 -1.16 -11.43 -16.54
N ARG A 702 -2.23 -12.22 -16.61
CA ARG A 702 -2.57 -13.20 -15.57
C ARG A 702 -1.58 -14.35 -15.57
N SER A 703 -1.21 -14.79 -14.37
CA SER A 703 -0.34 -15.96 -14.21
C SER A 703 -1.02 -17.22 -14.71
N ASN A 704 -0.25 -18.07 -15.42
CA ASN A 704 -0.68 -19.40 -15.84
C ASN A 704 0.51 -20.39 -15.76
N SER A 705 0.37 -21.58 -16.32
CA SER A 705 1.44 -22.61 -16.33
C SER A 705 2.69 -22.18 -17.11
N LEU A 706 2.55 -21.28 -18.08
CA LEU A 706 3.62 -20.85 -18.98
C LEU A 706 4.17 -19.46 -18.66
N SER A 707 3.37 -18.59 -18.01
CA SER A 707 3.73 -17.21 -17.72
C SER A 707 3.53 -16.83 -16.26
N SER A 708 4.37 -15.92 -15.76
CA SER A 708 4.26 -15.30 -14.46
C SER A 708 3.20 -14.17 -14.46
N ALA A 709 2.74 -13.77 -13.28
CA ALA A 709 1.87 -12.59 -13.16
C ALA A 709 2.57 -11.33 -13.69
N MET A 710 1.80 -10.43 -14.31
CA MET A 710 2.28 -9.18 -14.89
C MET A 710 3.27 -9.38 -16.06
N THR A 711 3.15 -10.51 -16.77
CA THR A 711 4.01 -10.89 -17.91
C THR A 711 3.14 -11.28 -19.09
N VAL A 712 3.36 -10.66 -20.25
CA VAL A 712 2.56 -10.88 -21.46
C VAL A 712 3.13 -11.95 -22.39
N TYR A 713 4.16 -12.68 -21.96
CA TYR A 713 4.84 -13.74 -22.72
C TYR A 713 5.14 -14.94 -21.82
N ASN A 714 5.51 -16.06 -22.41
CA ASN A 714 5.72 -17.34 -21.72
C ASN A 714 7.09 -17.41 -21.02
N ASP A 715 7.34 -16.55 -20.01
CA ASP A 715 8.62 -16.42 -19.31
C ASP A 715 9.03 -17.69 -18.56
N LYS A 716 8.09 -18.42 -17.94
CA LYS A 716 8.37 -19.69 -17.24
C LYS A 716 8.79 -20.79 -18.21
N GLN A 717 8.12 -20.86 -19.37
CA GLN A 717 8.50 -21.79 -20.43
C GLN A 717 9.90 -21.49 -20.93
N MET A 718 10.19 -20.22 -21.26
CA MET A 718 11.51 -19.81 -21.74
C MET A 718 12.61 -20.07 -20.70
N ALA A 719 12.33 -19.84 -19.41
CA ALA A 719 13.28 -20.15 -18.33
C ALA A 719 13.57 -21.65 -18.24
N LYS A 720 12.55 -22.51 -18.41
CA LYS A 720 12.71 -23.97 -18.45
C LYS A 720 13.56 -24.40 -19.66
N GLU A 721 13.28 -23.85 -20.84
CA GLU A 721 14.04 -24.13 -22.05
C GLU A 721 15.51 -23.69 -21.91
N TYR A 722 15.76 -22.52 -21.32
CA TYR A 722 17.11 -22.03 -21.03
C TYR A 722 17.88 -23.00 -20.11
N SER A 723 17.24 -23.48 -19.05
CA SER A 723 17.81 -24.47 -18.14
C SER A 723 18.12 -25.79 -18.84
N ASN A 724 17.21 -26.25 -19.73
CA ASN A 724 17.40 -27.45 -20.51
C ASN A 724 18.61 -27.35 -21.46
N TYR A 725 18.75 -26.19 -22.16
CA TYR A 725 19.92 -25.95 -22.98
C TYR A 725 21.21 -25.93 -22.17
N THR A 726 21.20 -25.29 -21.01
CA THR A 726 22.37 -25.23 -20.09
C THR A 726 22.79 -26.64 -19.66
N THR A 727 21.83 -27.48 -19.27
CA THR A 727 22.09 -28.87 -18.89
C THR A 727 22.63 -29.70 -20.07
N THR A 728 22.08 -29.48 -21.25
CA THR A 728 22.51 -30.18 -22.47
C THR A 728 23.91 -29.78 -22.89
N ILE A 729 24.23 -28.47 -22.84
CA ILE A 729 25.59 -27.96 -23.11
C ILE A 729 26.58 -28.62 -22.17
N LYS A 730 26.28 -28.62 -20.85
CA LYS A 730 27.16 -29.28 -19.87
C LYS A 730 27.41 -30.76 -20.17
N LYS A 731 26.38 -31.51 -20.55
CA LYS A 731 26.51 -32.92 -20.97
C LYS A 731 27.44 -33.08 -22.18
N TRP A 732 27.39 -32.17 -23.14
CA TRP A 732 28.27 -32.19 -24.28
C TRP A 732 29.70 -31.81 -23.91
N GLU A 733 29.92 -30.84 -23.02
CA GLU A 733 31.24 -30.45 -22.48
C GLU A 733 31.88 -31.62 -21.77
N ASP A 734 31.15 -32.28 -20.85
CA ASP A 734 31.66 -33.47 -20.13
C ASP A 734 32.02 -34.61 -21.12
N LYS A 735 31.21 -34.79 -22.18
CA LYS A 735 31.48 -35.81 -23.20
C LYS A 735 32.69 -35.46 -24.04
N ILE A 736 32.86 -34.21 -24.45
CA ILE A 736 34.03 -33.73 -25.19
C ILE A 736 35.28 -33.96 -24.37
N THR A 737 35.33 -33.54 -23.12
CA THR A 737 36.44 -33.74 -22.20
C THR A 737 36.80 -35.24 -22.05
N SER A 738 35.77 -36.08 -21.89
CA SER A 738 35.99 -37.54 -21.80
C SER A 738 36.57 -38.13 -23.07
N MET A 739 36.14 -37.65 -24.24
CA MET A 739 36.67 -38.10 -25.55
C MET A 739 38.08 -37.60 -25.75
N GLU A 740 38.38 -36.34 -25.44
CA GLU A 740 39.73 -35.78 -25.48
C GLU A 740 40.69 -36.60 -24.62
N ASP A 741 40.32 -36.86 -23.36
CA ASP A 741 41.17 -37.67 -22.46
C ASP A 741 41.37 -39.10 -22.98
N SER A 742 40.34 -39.69 -23.63
CA SER A 742 40.44 -40.99 -24.25
C SER A 742 41.44 -40.97 -25.43
N TYR A 743 41.36 -39.96 -26.29
CA TYR A 743 42.27 -39.81 -27.44
C TYR A 743 43.71 -39.51 -26.98
N TYR A 744 43.93 -38.63 -26.02
CA TYR A 744 45.23 -38.36 -25.45
C TYR A 744 45.86 -39.63 -24.84
N LYS A 745 45.11 -40.45 -24.12
CA LYS A 745 45.56 -41.74 -23.62
C LYS A 745 45.98 -42.69 -24.73
N LYS A 746 45.21 -42.74 -25.86
CA LYS A 746 45.57 -43.57 -27.02
C LYS A 746 46.84 -43.07 -27.70
N PHE A 747 46.99 -41.76 -27.89
CA PHE A 747 48.20 -41.18 -28.46
C PHE A 747 49.42 -41.36 -27.55
N ALA A 748 49.30 -41.20 -26.25
CA ALA A 748 50.37 -41.46 -25.29
C ALA A 748 50.82 -42.92 -25.32
N ALA A 749 49.88 -43.86 -25.46
CA ALA A 749 50.23 -45.30 -25.61
C ALA A 749 50.95 -45.57 -26.94
N MET A 750 50.51 -44.93 -28.04
CA MET A 750 51.15 -45.02 -29.34
C MET A 750 52.62 -44.43 -29.32
N GLU A 751 52.79 -43.25 -28.74
CA GLU A 751 54.12 -42.63 -28.55
C GLU A 751 55.05 -43.53 -27.75
N THR A 752 54.52 -44.13 -26.66
CA THR A 752 55.31 -45.09 -25.86
C THR A 752 55.72 -46.33 -26.68
N ALA A 753 54.81 -46.83 -27.54
CA ALA A 753 55.10 -47.96 -28.40
C ALA A 753 56.10 -47.61 -29.51
N LEU A 754 56.04 -46.41 -30.11
CA LEU A 754 56.97 -45.91 -31.09
C LEU A 754 58.35 -45.66 -30.48
N ALA A 755 58.44 -45.09 -29.29
CA ALA A 755 59.70 -44.91 -28.58
C ALA A 755 60.44 -46.27 -28.31
N LYS A 756 59.61 -47.29 -27.91
CA LYS A 756 60.17 -48.66 -27.74
C LYS A 756 60.64 -49.27 -29.04
N LEU A 757 59.87 -49.07 -30.13
CA LEU A 757 60.30 -49.53 -31.47
C LEU A 757 61.56 -48.83 -31.92
N GLN A 758 61.70 -47.51 -31.76
CA GLN A 758 62.89 -46.77 -32.07
C GLN A 758 64.12 -47.24 -31.27
N GLN A 759 63.88 -47.48 -29.95
CA GLN A 759 64.95 -48.07 -29.09
C GLN A 759 65.32 -49.44 -29.53
N SER A 760 64.41 -50.31 -29.94
CA SER A 760 64.63 -51.63 -30.46
C SER A 760 65.36 -51.57 -31.79
N THR A 761 65.02 -50.65 -32.69
CA THR A 761 65.65 -50.43 -33.99
C THR A 761 67.09 -49.90 -33.82
N SER A 762 67.25 -48.95 -32.89
CA SER A 762 68.60 -48.44 -32.56
C SER A 762 69.48 -49.52 -31.97
N SER A 763 68.90 -50.40 -31.13
CA SER A 763 69.62 -51.56 -30.60
C SER A 763 69.99 -52.58 -31.69
N LEU A 764 69.10 -52.81 -32.67
CA LEU A 764 69.37 -53.68 -33.81
C LEU A 764 70.41 -53.04 -34.74
N SER A 765 70.35 -51.72 -35.01
CA SER A 765 71.38 -51.02 -35.81
C SER A 765 72.74 -51.02 -35.12
N GLY A 766 72.76 -50.95 -33.79
CA GLY A 766 73.98 -51.08 -33.02
C GLY A 766 74.59 -52.51 -33.05
N LEU A 767 73.78 -53.53 -33.26
CA LEU A 767 74.18 -54.94 -33.39
C LEU A 767 74.59 -55.32 -34.83
N LEU A 768 74.08 -54.60 -35.84
CA LEU A 768 74.39 -54.86 -37.26
C LEU A 768 75.46 -53.96 -37.85
N GLY A 769 75.91 -52.96 -37.09
CA GLY A 769 76.94 -51.97 -37.47
C GLY A 769 78.29 -52.17 -36.84
N SER A 770 78.62 -53.38 -36.28
CA SER A 770 79.95 -53.77 -35.82
C SER A 770 80.58 -54.79 -36.74
#